data_be63790b91c14d01cc7ce4d8a5506d5d
#
_entry.id   be63790b91c14d01cc7ce4d8a5506d5d
#
_cell.length_a   1.000
_cell.length_b   1.000
_cell.length_c   1.000
_cell.angle_alpha   90.00
_cell.angle_beta   90.00
_cell.angle_gamma   90.00
#
_symmetry.space_group_name_H-M   'P 1'
#
loop_
_entity.id
_entity.type
_entity.pdbx_description
1 polymer ?
#
loop_
_entity_poly.entity_id
_entity_poly.type
_entity_poly.pdbx_seq_one_letter_code
_entity_poly.pdbx_strand_id
1 'polypeptide(L)'
;MPTPSYPGVYVEETSGGVRPLTVASTSTAAFVGLAERGPVSATRVTNWTEFQRLYGSFSSEGLLAHSVFQYFNNGGRQCYVVRVTRAEARTASVSLRNRAEEPVPGLTFSAMSPGAWGNTLVLSIEDGTEDPGNTFKVSVRRQADPAVVPPGLGATDPVEEFDNLTTDPGSSRFVSSVLDAESEFIRAVILEQNTAVQRGLLRGGGAPELPLDTPVTFQINVDGDGFQDVTLPEEVGTVTSPEAAATAVQDAVRALTRKKESTDAAAFTSFTCEAEGEGEEVRLVLRSGTAAPTSSVRVQPAEFDGAADRLKLSLAAGGRPEDGSALRRPVNADLVQIGDAAVQGDVTAVAPGIDGTTEVPEAMFAEALGRLDNITDFSLLAVPGIGTPAMMNAGMAYCANRPLRDVFYIGETRREDITPEQAAVFRRGLTAPNSYGALYFPWVKALDPTGQSRDPIMLPPSGYIAGVYARIDASRGVWKAPAGTEASLNGVVGVATELSDVQHGTLNPINVDVIRRFPQAGVVVFGARTVSSDPQWQYVPVRRTAIMLRVSIYYGIQWAVFEPNDEPLWSQLRLSIGSFMTTLYRQGAFQGASASQAFFVKCDEETTTQTDIDNGVVNVLVGFAPLKPAEFVVVKISQKAGMASG
;
A
#
# COMPACT_ATOMS: atom_id res chain seq x y z
N MET A 1 27.26 -6.45 48.45
CA MET A 1 25.99 -6.46 49.19
C MET A 1 26.17 -5.65 50.47
N PRO A 2 25.35 -4.66 50.74
CA PRO A 2 25.34 -4.04 52.05
C PRO A 2 24.87 -5.10 53.06
N THR A 3 25.65 -5.33 54.09
CA THR A 3 25.31 -6.29 55.15
C THR A 3 24.14 -5.71 55.97
N PRO A 4 22.98 -6.39 56.07
CA PRO A 4 21.87 -5.92 56.87
C PRO A 4 22.28 -5.70 58.35
N SER A 5 22.08 -4.50 58.86
CA SER A 5 22.50 -4.16 60.23
C SER A 5 21.34 -3.98 61.22
N TYR A 6 20.07 -4.03 60.73
CA TYR A 6 18.86 -3.94 61.55
C TYR A 6 17.71 -4.72 60.93
N PRO A 7 16.70 -5.17 61.66
CA PRO A 7 15.53 -5.82 61.11
C PRO A 7 14.72 -4.84 60.23
N GLY A 8 14.60 -5.12 58.92
CA GLY A 8 13.90 -4.29 57.97
C GLY A 8 13.75 -4.97 56.60
N VAL A 9 12.97 -4.34 55.71
CA VAL A 9 12.87 -4.78 54.31
C VAL A 9 13.96 -4.08 53.52
N TYR A 10 14.85 -4.87 52.93
CA TYR A 10 15.90 -4.37 52.04
C TYR A 10 15.45 -4.61 50.61
N VAL A 11 15.37 -3.53 49.82
CA VAL A 11 15.06 -3.59 48.40
C VAL A 11 16.37 -3.49 47.66
N GLU A 12 16.71 -4.54 46.93
CA GLU A 12 17.84 -4.57 46.03
C GLU A 12 17.30 -4.52 44.59
N GLU A 13 17.65 -3.52 43.83
CA GLU A 13 17.34 -3.47 42.41
C GLU A 13 18.32 -4.38 41.66
N THR A 14 17.84 -5.56 41.26
CA THR A 14 18.58 -6.45 40.36
C THR A 14 18.09 -6.22 38.93
N SER A 15 18.98 -5.77 38.05
CA SER A 15 18.71 -5.57 36.62
C SER A 15 18.60 -6.88 35.80
N GLY A 16 18.15 -7.98 36.43
CA GLY A 16 18.11 -9.32 35.88
C GLY A 16 16.73 -9.87 35.53
N GLY A 17 15.79 -9.05 35.08
CA GLY A 17 14.48 -9.52 34.64
C GLY A 17 14.56 -10.34 33.35
N VAL A 18 13.86 -11.51 33.32
CA VAL A 18 13.64 -12.27 32.07
C VAL A 18 13.01 -11.35 31.04
N ARG A 19 13.67 -11.16 29.90
CA ARG A 19 13.11 -10.45 28.75
C ARG A 19 12.29 -11.45 27.94
N PRO A 20 10.94 -11.38 27.93
CA PRO A 20 10.10 -12.35 27.26
C PRO A 20 10.26 -12.24 25.74
N LEU A 21 10.47 -13.39 25.08
CA LEU A 21 10.41 -13.49 23.62
C LEU A 21 8.96 -13.62 23.18
N THR A 22 8.61 -12.91 22.11
CA THR A 22 7.30 -13.04 21.44
C THR A 22 7.38 -14.02 20.29
N VAL A 23 6.31 -14.78 20.05
CA VAL A 23 6.22 -15.68 18.89
C VAL A 23 6.09 -14.84 17.62
N ALA A 24 6.97 -15.08 16.65
CA ALA A 24 6.89 -14.43 15.34
C ALA A 24 5.65 -14.90 14.57
N SER A 25 5.13 -14.04 13.69
CA SER A 25 4.03 -14.39 12.80
C SER A 25 4.42 -15.56 11.87
N THR A 26 3.54 -16.56 11.78
CA THR A 26 3.74 -17.74 10.94
C THR A 26 2.81 -17.78 9.75
N SER A 27 1.85 -16.86 9.66
CA SER A 27 0.71 -16.95 8.76
C SER A 27 0.53 -15.75 7.82
N THR A 28 1.35 -14.71 7.93
CA THR A 28 1.35 -13.61 6.95
C THR A 28 1.88 -14.14 5.62
N ALA A 29 1.07 -14.07 4.56
CA ALA A 29 1.44 -14.53 3.23
C ALA A 29 1.95 -13.39 2.34
N ALA A 30 2.76 -13.71 1.35
CA ALA A 30 3.06 -12.84 0.23
C ALA A 30 2.61 -13.52 -1.07
N PHE A 31 1.91 -12.77 -1.91
CA PHE A 31 1.41 -13.23 -3.20
C PHE A 31 2.01 -12.38 -4.32
N VAL A 32 2.55 -13.03 -5.34
CA VAL A 32 3.13 -12.37 -6.52
C VAL A 32 2.32 -12.76 -7.75
N GLY A 33 1.84 -11.80 -8.51
CA GLY A 33 1.02 -12.12 -9.68
C GLY A 33 0.51 -10.91 -10.46
N LEU A 34 -0.31 -11.16 -11.48
CA LEU A 34 -0.98 -10.14 -12.27
C LEU A 34 -2.23 -9.66 -11.56
N ALA A 35 -2.47 -8.35 -11.61
CA ALA A 35 -3.68 -7.70 -11.12
C ALA A 35 -4.10 -6.58 -12.07
N GLU A 36 -5.37 -6.18 -12.02
CA GLU A 36 -5.95 -5.15 -12.87
C GLU A 36 -5.18 -3.83 -12.75
N ARG A 37 -4.89 -3.40 -11.53
CA ARG A 37 -4.20 -2.14 -11.21
C ARG A 37 -3.38 -2.30 -9.94
N GLY A 38 -2.84 -1.20 -9.47
CA GLY A 38 -2.20 -1.08 -8.15
C GLY A 38 -0.67 -1.06 -8.19
N PRO A 39 -0.06 -0.83 -7.04
CA PRO A 39 1.38 -0.67 -6.92
C PRO A 39 2.13 -1.95 -7.28
N VAL A 40 3.29 -1.78 -7.89
CA VAL A 40 4.21 -2.89 -8.19
C VAL A 40 5.12 -3.22 -7.02
N SER A 41 5.27 -2.30 -6.06
CA SER A 41 5.99 -2.54 -4.80
C SER A 41 5.21 -3.50 -3.90
N ALA A 42 5.91 -4.19 -3.00
CA ALA A 42 5.27 -5.02 -2.00
C ALA A 42 4.36 -4.19 -1.08
N THR A 43 3.07 -4.40 -1.16
CA THR A 43 2.07 -3.64 -0.43
C THR A 43 1.28 -4.53 0.50
N ARG A 44 1.16 -4.13 1.76
CA ARG A 44 0.40 -4.85 2.78
C ARG A 44 -1.10 -4.65 2.56
N VAL A 45 -1.85 -5.75 2.70
CA VAL A 45 -3.31 -5.81 2.58
C VAL A 45 -3.85 -6.60 3.76
N THR A 46 -4.87 -6.07 4.42
CA THR A 46 -5.43 -6.63 5.66
C THR A 46 -6.79 -7.31 5.49
N ASN A 47 -7.44 -7.11 4.33
CA ASN A 47 -8.71 -7.73 4.01
C ASN A 47 -8.99 -7.66 2.51
N TRP A 48 -10.04 -8.39 2.06
CA TRP A 48 -10.42 -8.43 0.66
C TRP A 48 -10.88 -7.08 0.10
N THR A 49 -11.61 -6.28 0.87
CA THR A 49 -12.08 -4.95 0.44
C THR A 49 -10.90 -4.02 0.16
N GLU A 50 -9.88 -4.03 1.00
CA GLU A 50 -8.65 -3.27 0.79
C GLU A 50 -7.90 -3.74 -0.46
N PHE A 51 -7.84 -5.07 -0.69
CA PHE A 51 -7.29 -5.60 -1.94
C PHE A 51 -8.04 -5.08 -3.16
N GLN A 52 -9.37 -5.12 -3.15
CA GLN A 52 -10.19 -4.62 -4.27
C GLN A 52 -9.95 -3.13 -4.53
N ARG A 53 -9.85 -2.35 -3.46
CA ARG A 53 -9.57 -0.92 -3.54
C ARG A 53 -8.23 -0.65 -4.23
N LEU A 54 -7.16 -1.34 -3.85
CA LEU A 54 -5.80 -1.14 -4.35
C LEU A 54 -5.55 -1.81 -5.71
N TYR A 55 -5.97 -3.06 -5.86
CA TYR A 55 -5.55 -3.93 -6.97
C TYR A 55 -6.66 -4.25 -7.97
N GLY A 56 -7.87 -3.80 -7.71
CA GLY A 56 -9.03 -4.13 -8.51
C GLY A 56 -9.71 -5.43 -8.08
N SER A 57 -10.55 -5.96 -8.94
CA SER A 57 -11.33 -7.16 -8.66
C SER A 57 -10.79 -8.38 -9.41
N PHE A 58 -11.61 -9.41 -9.53
CA PHE A 58 -11.30 -10.58 -10.34
C PHE A 58 -11.15 -10.18 -11.80
N SER A 59 -10.06 -10.58 -12.43
CA SER A 59 -9.80 -10.32 -13.84
C SER A 59 -9.40 -11.60 -14.56
N SER A 60 -9.60 -11.63 -15.88
CA SER A 60 -9.14 -12.72 -16.74
C SER A 60 -7.62 -12.74 -16.89
N GLU A 61 -6.93 -11.66 -16.51
CA GLU A 61 -5.50 -11.46 -16.72
C GLU A 61 -4.63 -12.32 -15.80
N GLY A 62 -5.15 -12.70 -14.62
CA GLY A 62 -4.39 -13.49 -13.66
C GLY A 62 -5.21 -14.05 -12.51
N LEU A 63 -4.58 -14.94 -11.76
CA LEU A 63 -5.23 -15.67 -10.66
C LEU A 63 -4.86 -15.11 -9.27
N LEU A 64 -4.15 -13.97 -9.23
CA LEU A 64 -3.75 -13.32 -7.98
C LEU A 64 -4.95 -12.93 -7.13
N ALA A 65 -5.92 -12.22 -7.71
CA ALA A 65 -7.13 -11.76 -7.01
C ALA A 65 -7.93 -12.94 -6.42
N HIS A 66 -8.10 -14.02 -7.20
CA HIS A 66 -8.76 -15.23 -6.72
C HIS A 66 -8.01 -15.85 -5.54
N SER A 67 -6.70 -15.92 -5.60
CA SER A 67 -5.88 -16.53 -4.54
C SER A 67 -5.86 -15.69 -3.25
N VAL A 68 -5.77 -14.38 -3.34
CA VAL A 68 -5.87 -13.47 -2.19
C VAL A 68 -7.27 -13.54 -1.56
N PHE A 69 -8.33 -13.56 -2.36
CA PHE A 69 -9.69 -13.77 -1.86
C PHE A 69 -9.83 -15.08 -1.08
N GLN A 70 -9.32 -16.17 -1.67
CA GLN A 70 -9.40 -17.48 -1.02
C GLN A 70 -8.50 -17.59 0.22
N TYR A 71 -7.38 -16.89 0.25
CA TYR A 71 -6.57 -16.78 1.45
C TYR A 71 -7.37 -16.18 2.62
N PHE A 72 -8.03 -15.04 2.42
CA PHE A 72 -8.86 -14.43 3.45
C PHE A 72 -10.06 -15.32 3.82
N ASN A 73 -10.72 -15.93 2.83
CA ASN A 73 -11.86 -16.82 3.05
C ASN A 73 -11.52 -18.11 3.82
N ASN A 74 -10.25 -18.53 3.82
CA ASN A 74 -9.77 -19.72 4.48
C ASN A 74 -9.01 -19.49 5.80
N GLY A 75 -8.94 -18.25 6.30
CA GLY A 75 -8.40 -17.92 7.61
C GLY A 75 -7.21 -16.98 7.61
N GLY A 76 -6.78 -16.50 6.46
CA GLY A 76 -5.79 -15.42 6.35
C GLY A 76 -6.28 -14.12 6.96
N ARG A 77 -5.35 -13.34 7.52
CA ARG A 77 -5.68 -12.05 8.16
C ARG A 77 -5.01 -10.84 7.52
N GLN A 78 -3.83 -11.05 6.97
CA GLN A 78 -3.06 -10.03 6.27
C GLN A 78 -2.09 -10.69 5.30
N CYS A 79 -1.83 -10.03 4.19
CA CYS A 79 -0.84 -10.49 3.22
C CYS A 79 -0.11 -9.31 2.59
N TYR A 80 1.02 -9.59 1.97
CA TYR A 80 1.69 -8.70 1.04
C TYR A 80 1.33 -9.10 -0.39
N VAL A 81 1.14 -8.11 -1.23
CA VAL A 81 0.86 -8.29 -2.66
C VAL A 81 1.95 -7.61 -3.47
N VAL A 82 2.52 -8.33 -4.42
CA VAL A 82 3.47 -7.81 -5.40
C VAL A 82 2.86 -7.99 -6.77
N ARG A 83 2.49 -6.86 -7.39
CA ARG A 83 1.96 -6.87 -8.75
C ARG A 83 3.08 -7.02 -9.77
N VAL A 84 2.93 -7.95 -10.68
CA VAL A 84 3.73 -8.06 -11.91
C VAL A 84 2.97 -7.39 -13.04
N THR A 85 3.67 -6.66 -13.90
CA THR A 85 3.10 -6.01 -15.08
C THR A 85 3.84 -6.47 -16.33
N ARG A 86 3.19 -6.46 -17.48
CA ARG A 86 3.84 -6.73 -18.76
C ARG A 86 4.83 -5.61 -19.11
N ALA A 87 5.84 -5.91 -19.90
CA ALA A 87 6.87 -4.93 -20.27
C ALA A 87 6.30 -3.75 -21.07
N GLU A 88 5.23 -3.97 -21.85
CA GLU A 88 4.56 -2.94 -22.63
C GLU A 88 3.51 -2.16 -21.85
N ALA A 89 3.21 -2.55 -20.61
CA ALA A 89 2.21 -1.86 -19.80
C ALA A 89 2.57 -0.38 -19.63
N ARG A 90 1.61 0.49 -19.91
CA ARG A 90 1.77 1.94 -19.82
C ARG A 90 0.66 2.55 -18.99
N THR A 91 1.01 3.66 -18.37
CA THR A 91 0.09 4.44 -17.54
C THR A 91 -0.72 5.39 -18.42
N ALA A 92 -2.02 5.42 -18.23
CA ALA A 92 -2.89 6.42 -18.85
C ALA A 92 -2.53 7.82 -18.33
N SER A 93 -2.50 8.81 -19.20
CA SER A 93 -2.27 10.20 -18.80
C SER A 93 -2.96 11.20 -19.71
N VAL A 94 -3.20 12.38 -19.15
CA VAL A 94 -3.71 13.55 -19.87
C VAL A 94 -2.99 14.80 -19.38
N SER A 95 -2.61 15.68 -20.31
CA SER A 95 -2.00 16.96 -19.99
C SER A 95 -2.96 18.09 -20.32
N LEU A 96 -3.15 18.99 -19.37
CA LEU A 96 -3.97 20.19 -19.52
C LEU A 96 -3.07 21.42 -19.68
N ARG A 97 -3.55 22.40 -20.47
CA ARG A 97 -2.88 23.70 -20.59
C ARG A 97 -3.02 24.51 -19.30
N ASN A 98 -2.13 25.47 -19.13
CA ASN A 98 -2.24 26.50 -18.11
C ASN A 98 -3.19 27.64 -18.54
N ARG A 99 -3.37 28.65 -17.68
CA ARG A 99 -4.27 29.80 -17.90
C ARG A 99 -3.58 31.00 -18.53
N ALA A 100 -2.34 30.87 -19.02
CA ALA A 100 -1.64 31.96 -19.68
C ALA A 100 -2.35 32.39 -20.98
N GLU A 101 -2.15 33.63 -21.40
CA GLU A 101 -2.67 34.18 -22.67
C GLU A 101 -2.11 33.40 -23.86
N GLU A 102 -0.82 33.05 -23.80
CA GLU A 102 -0.21 32.05 -24.66
C GLU A 102 -0.09 30.75 -23.89
N PRO A 103 -1.10 29.86 -23.99
CA PRO A 103 -1.17 28.70 -23.13
C PRO A 103 -0.14 27.65 -23.51
N VAL A 104 0.51 27.08 -22.47
CA VAL A 104 1.44 25.96 -22.62
C VAL A 104 0.91 24.77 -21.83
N PRO A 105 1.36 23.53 -22.14
CA PRO A 105 1.09 22.38 -21.29
C PRO A 105 1.53 22.68 -19.85
N GLY A 106 0.57 22.64 -18.91
CA GLY A 106 0.76 23.07 -17.52
C GLY A 106 0.95 21.91 -16.57
N LEU A 107 -0.02 21.02 -16.51
CA LEU A 107 -0.04 19.85 -15.64
C LEU A 107 -0.36 18.58 -16.42
N THR A 108 0.30 17.49 -16.05
CA THR A 108 -0.05 16.14 -16.51
C THR A 108 -0.66 15.37 -15.34
N PHE A 109 -1.89 14.91 -15.52
CA PHE A 109 -2.52 13.94 -14.64
C PHE A 109 -2.34 12.54 -15.21
N SER A 110 -1.95 11.60 -14.38
CA SER A 110 -1.76 10.20 -14.79
C SER A 110 -2.37 9.25 -13.80
N ALA A 111 -2.82 8.09 -14.28
CA ALA A 111 -3.27 7.03 -13.39
C ALA A 111 -2.14 6.61 -12.45
N MET A 112 -2.48 6.10 -11.26
CA MET A 112 -1.51 5.72 -10.21
C MET A 112 -0.60 4.56 -10.63
N SER A 113 -1.04 3.74 -11.57
CA SER A 113 -0.29 2.56 -12.03
C SER A 113 -0.56 2.24 -13.49
N PRO A 114 0.34 1.51 -14.18
CA PRO A 114 0.13 1.07 -15.55
C PRO A 114 -1.11 0.18 -15.70
N GLY A 115 -1.72 0.24 -16.88
CA GLY A 115 -2.84 -0.61 -17.27
C GLY A 115 -3.96 0.14 -17.97
N ALA A 116 -4.78 -0.57 -18.74
CA ALA A 116 -5.94 -0.02 -19.46
C ALA A 116 -7.01 0.54 -18.50
N TRP A 117 -7.02 0.11 -17.25
CA TRP A 117 -7.94 0.61 -16.21
C TRP A 117 -7.92 2.13 -16.06
N GLY A 118 -6.73 2.75 -16.28
CA GLY A 118 -6.59 4.20 -16.19
C GLY A 118 -7.39 4.96 -17.24
N ASN A 119 -7.74 4.34 -18.36
CA ASN A 119 -8.59 4.95 -19.39
C ASN A 119 -10.05 5.09 -18.95
N THR A 120 -10.45 4.45 -17.84
CA THR A 120 -11.80 4.60 -17.28
C THR A 120 -11.91 5.79 -16.32
N LEU A 121 -10.80 6.47 -16.02
CA LEU A 121 -10.78 7.63 -15.14
C LEU A 121 -11.18 8.89 -15.90
N VAL A 122 -12.02 9.70 -15.26
CA VAL A 122 -12.51 10.97 -15.78
C VAL A 122 -12.26 12.05 -14.76
N LEU A 123 -11.68 13.17 -15.20
CA LEU A 123 -11.36 14.33 -14.37
C LEU A 123 -12.28 15.49 -14.65
N SER A 124 -12.64 16.24 -13.60
CA SER A 124 -13.14 17.60 -13.70
C SER A 124 -12.22 18.52 -12.90
N ILE A 125 -11.88 19.67 -13.48
CA ILE A 125 -11.08 20.73 -12.88
C ILE A 125 -11.96 21.96 -12.73
N GLU A 126 -12.12 22.44 -11.51
CA GLU A 126 -12.92 23.61 -11.16
C GLU A 126 -12.09 24.61 -10.37
N ASP A 127 -12.61 25.80 -10.14
CA ASP A 127 -12.02 26.76 -9.22
C ASP A 127 -12.06 26.22 -7.79
N GLY A 128 -11.02 26.48 -6.98
CA GLY A 128 -11.01 26.14 -5.56
C GLY A 128 -12.05 26.96 -4.79
N THR A 129 -12.58 26.38 -3.71
CA THR A 129 -13.70 27.00 -2.96
C THR A 129 -13.24 28.18 -2.10
N GLU A 130 -12.03 28.16 -1.54
CA GLU A 130 -11.54 29.20 -0.63
C GLU A 130 -10.87 30.36 -1.38
N ASP A 131 -10.05 30.06 -2.38
CA ASP A 131 -9.31 31.04 -3.17
C ASP A 131 -9.42 30.71 -4.68
N PRO A 132 -10.58 31.01 -5.31
CA PRO A 132 -10.87 30.62 -6.69
C PRO A 132 -9.88 31.15 -7.74
N GLY A 133 -9.16 32.25 -7.44
CA GLY A 133 -8.14 32.81 -8.31
C GLY A 133 -6.89 31.98 -8.39
N ASN A 134 -6.42 31.47 -7.27
CA ASN A 134 -5.11 30.85 -7.10
C ASN A 134 -5.18 29.32 -6.96
N THR A 135 -6.29 28.79 -6.49
CA THR A 135 -6.47 27.37 -6.22
C THR A 135 -7.46 26.73 -7.18
N PHE A 136 -7.41 25.41 -7.25
CA PHE A 136 -8.31 24.62 -8.07
C PHE A 136 -8.73 23.35 -7.35
N LYS A 137 -9.88 22.82 -7.76
CA LYS A 137 -10.44 21.56 -7.29
C LYS A 137 -10.30 20.52 -8.38
N VAL A 138 -9.90 19.31 -8.00
CA VAL A 138 -9.84 18.13 -8.86
C VAL A 138 -10.86 17.13 -8.37
N SER A 139 -11.80 16.74 -9.22
CA SER A 139 -12.75 15.66 -8.98
C SER A 139 -12.43 14.50 -9.91
N VAL A 140 -12.28 13.30 -9.33
CA VAL A 140 -12.00 12.07 -10.06
C VAL A 140 -13.25 11.22 -10.08
N ARG A 141 -13.67 10.79 -11.26
CA ARG A 141 -14.77 9.82 -11.47
C ARG A 141 -14.21 8.58 -12.16
N ARG A 142 -14.84 7.44 -11.91
CA ARG A 142 -14.54 6.22 -12.65
C ARG A 142 -15.73 5.90 -13.54
N GLN A 143 -15.50 5.84 -14.84
CA GLN A 143 -16.51 5.35 -15.77
C GLN A 143 -16.72 3.87 -15.51
N ALA A 144 -17.94 3.48 -15.19
CA ALA A 144 -18.28 2.08 -15.00
C ALA A 144 -18.11 1.34 -16.33
N ASP A 145 -17.51 0.15 -16.29
CA ASP A 145 -17.45 -0.71 -17.47
C ASP A 145 -18.89 -1.02 -17.93
N PRO A 146 -19.28 -0.59 -19.13
CA PRO A 146 -20.64 -0.83 -19.64
C PRO A 146 -21.02 -2.31 -19.73
N ALA A 147 -20.03 -3.23 -19.68
CA ALA A 147 -20.24 -4.67 -19.63
C ALA A 147 -20.67 -5.17 -18.24
N VAL A 148 -20.47 -4.39 -17.17
CA VAL A 148 -20.68 -4.81 -15.77
C VAL A 148 -21.78 -4.03 -15.08
N VAL A 149 -22.15 -2.83 -15.55
CA VAL A 149 -23.16 -1.97 -14.93
C VAL A 149 -24.43 -1.91 -15.79
N PRO A 150 -25.62 -2.17 -15.21
CA PRO A 150 -26.88 -1.98 -15.91
C PRO A 150 -27.04 -0.54 -16.41
N PRO A 151 -27.63 -0.33 -17.60
CA PRO A 151 -27.90 1.02 -18.10
C PRO A 151 -28.73 1.82 -17.09
N GLY A 152 -28.21 2.96 -16.64
CA GLY A 152 -28.88 3.86 -15.68
C GLY A 152 -28.16 4.08 -14.34
N LEU A 153 -27.12 3.32 -14.03
CA LEU A 153 -26.22 3.54 -12.89
C LEU A 153 -24.86 4.06 -13.41
N GLY A 154 -24.88 5.20 -14.10
CA GLY A 154 -23.64 5.94 -14.37
C GLY A 154 -23.09 6.49 -13.06
N ALA A 155 -21.79 6.35 -12.81
CA ALA A 155 -21.13 6.99 -11.69
C ALA A 155 -21.28 8.52 -11.84
N THR A 156 -22.28 9.09 -11.18
CA THR A 156 -22.55 10.53 -11.18
C THR A 156 -21.75 11.25 -10.10
N ASP A 157 -21.38 10.53 -9.03
CA ASP A 157 -20.64 11.08 -7.92
C ASP A 157 -19.13 10.87 -8.09
N PRO A 158 -18.29 11.87 -7.75
CA PRO A 158 -16.86 11.69 -7.73
C PRO A 158 -16.46 10.62 -6.70
N VAL A 159 -15.50 9.78 -7.08
CA VAL A 159 -14.91 8.79 -6.14
C VAL A 159 -13.87 9.43 -5.26
N GLU A 160 -13.24 10.52 -5.73
CA GLU A 160 -12.29 11.35 -4.98
C GLU A 160 -12.48 12.82 -5.35
N GLU A 161 -12.31 13.69 -4.35
CA GLU A 161 -12.28 15.13 -4.54
C GLU A 161 -11.16 15.75 -3.73
N PHE A 162 -10.39 16.63 -4.37
CA PHE A 162 -9.27 17.36 -3.77
C PHE A 162 -9.47 18.83 -4.04
N ASP A 163 -9.77 19.61 -3.01
CA ASP A 163 -10.06 21.03 -3.13
C ASP A 163 -8.89 21.91 -2.69
N ASN A 164 -8.89 23.16 -3.17
CA ASN A 164 -7.90 24.18 -2.85
C ASN A 164 -6.46 23.77 -3.14
N LEU A 165 -6.26 23.01 -4.23
CA LEU A 165 -4.94 22.62 -4.71
C LEU A 165 -4.22 23.81 -5.34
N THR A 166 -2.88 23.83 -5.21
CA THR A 166 -2.02 24.85 -5.81
C THR A 166 -0.91 24.24 -6.64
N THR A 167 -0.32 25.06 -7.50
CA THR A 167 0.92 24.72 -8.23
C THR A 167 2.19 25.21 -7.52
N ASP A 168 2.07 25.80 -6.32
CA ASP A 168 3.20 26.25 -5.50
C ASP A 168 3.78 25.09 -4.70
N PRO A 169 5.05 24.68 -4.96
CA PRO A 169 5.71 23.61 -4.22
C PRO A 169 5.91 23.90 -2.72
N GLY A 170 5.87 25.18 -2.32
CA GLY A 170 5.98 25.59 -0.92
C GLY A 170 4.67 25.48 -0.13
N SER A 171 3.55 25.21 -0.79
CA SER A 171 2.24 25.10 -0.17
C SER A 171 1.98 23.70 0.38
N SER A 172 1.31 23.61 1.52
CA SER A 172 0.78 22.33 2.04
C SER A 172 -0.28 21.70 1.14
N ARG A 173 -0.88 22.49 0.22
CA ARG A 173 -1.87 22.04 -0.77
C ARG A 173 -1.26 21.90 -2.17
N PHE A 174 0.06 21.67 -2.25
CA PHE A 174 0.75 21.42 -3.51
C PHE A 174 0.20 20.17 -4.19
N VAL A 175 -0.30 20.33 -5.41
CA VAL A 175 -1.08 19.30 -6.11
C VAL A 175 -0.35 17.95 -6.22
N SER A 176 0.95 17.96 -6.57
CA SER A 176 1.71 16.69 -6.68
C SER A 176 1.82 15.98 -5.34
N SER A 177 2.15 16.70 -4.26
CA SER A 177 2.30 16.12 -2.92
C SER A 177 0.97 15.61 -2.36
N VAL A 178 -0.11 16.37 -2.55
CA VAL A 178 -1.45 15.97 -2.07
C VAL A 178 -1.92 14.73 -2.81
N LEU A 179 -1.85 14.71 -4.14
CA LEU A 179 -2.31 13.55 -4.91
C LEU A 179 -1.43 12.32 -4.69
N ASP A 180 -0.12 12.47 -4.54
CA ASP A 180 0.76 11.33 -4.22
C ASP A 180 0.49 10.75 -2.83
N ALA A 181 0.03 11.56 -1.86
CA ALA A 181 -0.23 11.12 -0.50
C ALA A 181 -1.67 10.62 -0.28
N GLU A 182 -2.65 11.24 -0.92
CA GLU A 182 -4.07 11.06 -0.60
C GLU A 182 -4.87 10.36 -1.71
N SER A 183 -4.45 10.44 -3.00
CA SER A 183 -5.20 9.82 -4.09
C SER A 183 -4.83 8.34 -4.28
N GLU A 184 -5.85 7.53 -4.52
CA GLU A 184 -5.72 6.11 -4.88
C GLU A 184 -5.67 5.88 -6.39
N PHE A 185 -6.13 6.86 -7.18
CA PHE A 185 -6.35 6.70 -8.61
C PHE A 185 -5.40 7.50 -9.47
N ILE A 186 -5.03 8.72 -9.06
CA ILE A 186 -4.26 9.63 -9.90
C ILE A 186 -3.07 10.26 -9.18
N ARG A 187 -2.13 10.73 -9.96
CA ARG A 187 -1.05 11.64 -9.56
C ARG A 187 -0.96 12.80 -10.54
N ALA A 188 -0.33 13.88 -10.14
CA ALA A 188 -0.09 15.03 -11.01
C ALA A 188 1.37 15.45 -11.00
N VAL A 189 1.84 15.90 -12.18
CA VAL A 189 3.18 16.44 -12.36
C VAL A 189 3.06 17.80 -13.05
N ILE A 190 3.69 18.81 -12.47
CA ILE A 190 3.83 20.12 -13.12
C ILE A 190 4.94 20.01 -14.17
N LEU A 191 4.63 20.47 -15.38
CA LEU A 191 5.57 20.41 -16.48
C LEU A 191 6.56 21.59 -16.39
N GLU A 192 7.83 21.36 -16.75
CA GLU A 192 8.91 22.35 -16.65
C GLU A 192 8.64 23.66 -17.44
N GLN A 193 7.94 23.57 -18.57
CA GLN A 193 7.54 24.73 -19.36
C GLN A 193 6.44 25.59 -18.72
N ASN A 194 5.83 25.15 -17.63
CA ASN A 194 4.79 25.90 -16.92
C ASN A 194 5.38 26.99 -16.02
N THR A 195 5.98 27.99 -16.65
CA THR A 195 6.72 29.09 -15.99
C THR A 195 5.99 30.42 -16.03
N ALA A 196 4.75 30.44 -16.52
CA ALA A 196 3.98 31.67 -16.67
C ALA A 196 3.92 32.48 -15.38
N VAL A 197 4.06 33.77 -15.48
CA VAL A 197 3.93 34.73 -14.39
C VAL A 197 3.12 35.94 -14.86
N GLN A 198 2.38 36.53 -13.94
CA GLN A 198 1.65 37.78 -14.13
C GLN A 198 1.94 38.77 -13.01
N ARG A 199 1.45 39.99 -13.16
CA ARG A 199 1.33 40.92 -12.04
C ARG A 199 0.25 40.41 -11.12
N GLY A 200 0.55 40.32 -9.82
CA GLY A 200 -0.49 40.00 -8.83
C GLY A 200 -1.64 41.00 -8.93
N LEU A 201 -2.85 40.51 -8.95
CA LEU A 201 -4.02 41.37 -9.15
C LEU A 201 -5.15 41.03 -8.18
N LEU A 202 -6.07 41.97 -7.99
CA LEU A 202 -7.34 41.80 -7.31
C LEU A 202 -8.46 42.32 -8.23
N ARG A 203 -9.39 41.44 -8.59
CA ARG A 203 -10.62 41.82 -9.31
C ARG A 203 -11.74 42.07 -8.31
N GLY A 204 -12.38 43.21 -8.36
CA GLY A 204 -13.56 43.51 -7.55
C GLY A 204 -14.72 42.56 -7.83
N GLY A 205 -15.55 42.29 -6.83
CA GLY A 205 -16.69 41.38 -6.91
C GLY A 205 -17.85 41.90 -7.75
N GLY A 206 -17.84 43.16 -8.16
CA GLY A 206 -18.88 43.80 -8.95
C GLY A 206 -18.69 45.31 -9.03
N ALA A 207 -19.70 46.02 -9.47
CA ALA A 207 -19.67 47.48 -9.56
C ALA A 207 -19.54 48.11 -8.16
N PRO A 208 -18.61 49.11 -8.01
CA PRO A 208 -18.48 49.82 -6.74
C PRO A 208 -19.75 50.59 -6.38
N GLU A 209 -20.07 50.63 -5.09
CA GLU A 209 -21.23 51.36 -4.54
C GLU A 209 -20.89 52.84 -4.47
N LEU A 210 -21.36 53.58 -5.45
CA LEU A 210 -21.14 55.02 -5.59
C LEU A 210 -22.44 55.81 -5.43
N PRO A 211 -22.44 57.09 -4.99
CA PRO A 211 -21.25 57.88 -4.69
C PRO A 211 -20.56 57.47 -3.38
N LEU A 212 -19.24 57.73 -3.30
CA LEU A 212 -18.39 57.48 -2.13
C LEU A 212 -17.84 58.82 -1.64
N ASP A 213 -18.27 59.26 -0.45
CA ASP A 213 -17.76 60.47 0.17
C ASP A 213 -16.45 60.21 0.91
N THR A 214 -15.46 61.03 0.67
CA THR A 214 -14.13 60.93 1.33
C THR A 214 -14.05 61.86 2.56
N PRO A 215 -13.21 61.60 3.58
CA PRO A 215 -12.15 60.57 3.57
C PRO A 215 -12.72 59.19 3.89
N VAL A 216 -12.16 58.17 3.25
CA VAL A 216 -12.43 56.74 3.54
C VAL A 216 -11.15 55.94 3.50
N THR A 217 -11.07 54.90 4.30
CA THR A 217 -9.87 54.08 4.49
C THR A 217 -10.14 52.60 4.35
N PHE A 218 -9.23 51.91 3.70
CA PHE A 218 -9.17 50.45 3.64
C PHE A 218 -7.73 49.97 3.80
N GLN A 219 -7.50 48.68 3.95
CA GLN A 219 -6.13 48.13 4.08
C GLN A 219 -5.76 47.35 2.82
N ILE A 220 -4.51 47.55 2.36
CA ILE A 220 -3.95 46.83 1.23
C ILE A 220 -2.63 46.15 1.60
N ASN A 221 -2.40 44.96 1.07
CA ASN A 221 -1.11 44.27 1.09
C ASN A 221 -0.69 43.99 -0.35
N VAL A 222 0.43 44.57 -0.77
CA VAL A 222 1.00 44.39 -2.11
C VAL A 222 2.28 43.57 -1.97
N ASP A 223 2.40 42.48 -2.73
CA ASP A 223 3.58 41.59 -2.80
C ASP A 223 4.06 41.09 -1.42
N GLY A 224 3.13 40.87 -0.50
CA GLY A 224 3.46 40.34 0.83
C GLY A 224 4.16 41.33 1.77
N ASP A 225 4.15 42.64 1.46
CA ASP A 225 4.76 43.70 2.26
C ASP A 225 4.11 43.89 3.65
N GLY A 226 2.91 43.36 3.82
CA GLY A 226 2.06 43.55 4.99
C GLY A 226 0.98 44.59 4.76
N PHE A 227 -0.15 44.46 5.48
CA PHE A 227 -1.26 45.38 5.33
C PHE A 227 -0.89 46.80 5.75
N GLN A 228 -1.26 47.77 4.91
CA GLN A 228 -1.09 49.23 5.12
C GLN A 228 -2.43 49.91 4.87
N ASP A 229 -2.69 50.97 5.65
CA ASP A 229 -3.86 51.80 5.48
C ASP A 229 -3.73 52.62 4.19
N VAL A 230 -4.77 52.59 3.37
CA VAL A 230 -4.96 53.40 2.16
C VAL A 230 -6.09 54.35 2.45
N THR A 231 -5.80 55.61 2.58
CA THR A 231 -6.82 56.63 2.82
C THR A 231 -7.02 57.43 1.53
N LEU A 232 -8.26 57.49 1.06
CA LEU A 232 -8.67 58.44 0.02
C LEU A 232 -8.95 59.77 0.71
N PRO A 233 -8.10 60.80 0.52
CA PRO A 233 -8.15 62.00 1.34
C PRO A 233 -9.34 62.89 0.97
N GLU A 234 -9.69 63.83 1.86
CA GLU A 234 -10.83 64.76 1.71
C GLU A 234 -10.76 65.60 0.42
N GLU A 235 -9.56 65.90 -0.04
CA GLU A 235 -9.32 66.66 -1.27
C GLU A 235 -9.85 65.96 -2.56
N VAL A 236 -10.03 64.63 -2.49
CA VAL A 236 -10.65 63.85 -3.59
C VAL A 236 -12.13 64.20 -3.75
N GLY A 237 -12.78 64.60 -2.62
CA GLY A 237 -14.22 64.91 -2.64
C GLY A 237 -15.11 63.67 -2.85
N THR A 238 -16.31 63.87 -3.30
CA THR A 238 -17.26 62.80 -3.60
C THR A 238 -16.90 62.09 -4.89
N VAL A 239 -16.56 60.79 -4.80
CA VAL A 239 -16.29 59.93 -5.95
C VAL A 239 -17.57 59.42 -6.54
N THR A 240 -17.86 59.77 -7.82
CA THR A 240 -19.15 59.49 -8.46
C THR A 240 -19.08 58.52 -9.64
N SER A 241 -17.87 58.13 -10.11
CA SER A 241 -17.73 57.14 -11.19
C SER A 241 -16.68 56.07 -10.87
N PRO A 242 -16.79 54.88 -11.43
CA PRO A 242 -15.78 53.81 -11.28
C PRO A 242 -14.37 54.21 -11.69
N GLU A 243 -14.22 55.03 -12.75
CA GLU A 243 -12.92 55.52 -13.24
C GLU A 243 -12.30 56.49 -12.23
N ALA A 244 -13.13 57.37 -11.64
CA ALA A 244 -12.66 58.26 -10.58
C ALA A 244 -12.22 57.49 -9.33
N ALA A 245 -12.96 56.41 -8.96
CA ALA A 245 -12.58 55.51 -7.88
C ALA A 245 -11.27 54.80 -8.18
N ALA A 246 -11.09 54.28 -9.39
CA ALA A 246 -9.87 53.63 -9.84
C ALA A 246 -8.65 54.57 -9.74
N THR A 247 -8.79 55.82 -10.22
CA THR A 247 -7.71 56.82 -10.16
C THR A 247 -7.37 57.15 -8.70
N ALA A 248 -8.36 57.42 -7.87
CA ALA A 248 -8.15 57.75 -6.45
C ALA A 248 -7.45 56.61 -5.69
N VAL A 249 -7.87 55.36 -5.90
CA VAL A 249 -7.23 54.19 -5.31
C VAL A 249 -5.79 54.05 -5.80
N GLN A 250 -5.55 54.17 -7.10
CA GLN A 250 -4.21 54.08 -7.67
C GLN A 250 -3.27 55.10 -7.06
N ASP A 251 -3.67 56.37 -7.01
CA ASP A 251 -2.82 57.47 -6.51
C ASP A 251 -2.52 57.30 -5.00
N ALA A 252 -3.54 56.89 -4.21
CA ALA A 252 -3.36 56.62 -2.82
C ALA A 252 -2.41 55.44 -2.53
N VAL A 253 -2.48 54.37 -3.32
CA VAL A 253 -1.58 53.20 -3.17
C VAL A 253 -0.15 53.56 -3.64
N ARG A 254 0.01 54.34 -4.70
CA ARG A 254 1.32 54.80 -5.16
C ARG A 254 2.02 55.71 -4.18
N ALA A 255 1.29 56.42 -3.33
CA ALA A 255 1.83 57.25 -2.26
C ALA A 255 2.38 56.46 -1.07
N LEU A 256 2.07 55.16 -0.94
CA LEU A 256 2.58 54.32 0.10
C LEU A 256 4.07 54.02 -0.07
N THR A 257 4.75 53.80 1.05
CA THR A 257 6.13 53.32 1.07
C THR A 257 6.18 51.88 1.53
N ARG A 258 7.04 51.04 0.90
CA ARG A 258 7.24 49.65 1.32
C ARG A 258 7.68 49.57 2.79
N LYS A 259 7.14 48.57 3.51
CA LYS A 259 7.52 48.26 4.91
C LYS A 259 8.73 47.34 4.98
N LYS A 260 8.88 46.44 3.99
CA LYS A 260 9.97 45.45 3.94
C LYS A 260 10.97 45.81 2.84
N GLU A 261 12.27 45.71 3.14
CA GLU A 261 13.33 45.90 2.14
C GLU A 261 13.29 44.84 1.03
N SER A 262 12.76 43.65 1.32
CA SER A 262 12.60 42.56 0.35
C SER A 262 11.51 42.81 -0.70
N THR A 263 10.59 43.75 -0.45
CA THR A 263 9.55 44.13 -1.41
C THR A 263 10.13 45.10 -2.45
N ASP A 264 9.93 44.82 -3.73
CA ASP A 264 10.35 45.72 -4.78
C ASP A 264 9.56 47.06 -4.71
N ALA A 265 10.22 48.18 -4.75
CA ALA A 265 9.56 49.49 -4.75
C ALA A 265 8.61 49.66 -5.96
N ALA A 266 8.92 49.00 -7.09
CA ALA A 266 8.06 49.00 -8.26
C ALA A 266 6.65 48.46 -7.98
N ALA A 267 6.49 47.58 -6.97
CA ALA A 267 5.18 47.06 -6.55
C ALA A 267 4.18 48.17 -6.28
N PHE A 268 4.64 49.26 -5.66
CA PHE A 268 3.83 50.44 -5.34
C PHE A 268 3.94 51.52 -6.45
N THR A 269 5.16 51.90 -6.89
CA THR A 269 5.33 53.01 -7.82
C THR A 269 4.74 52.77 -9.20
N SER A 270 4.68 51.48 -9.63
CA SER A 270 4.06 51.05 -10.89
C SER A 270 2.71 50.37 -10.70
N PHE A 271 2.11 50.47 -9.49
CA PHE A 271 0.79 49.94 -9.20
C PHE A 271 -0.26 50.55 -10.11
N THR A 272 -1.25 49.79 -10.57
CA THR A 272 -2.38 50.29 -11.36
C THR A 272 -3.71 49.83 -10.76
N CYS A 273 -4.68 50.72 -10.89
CA CYS A 273 -6.08 50.40 -10.62
C CYS A 273 -6.89 50.90 -11.80
N GLU A 274 -7.71 50.05 -12.42
CA GLU A 274 -8.49 50.34 -13.61
C GLU A 274 -9.93 49.89 -13.40
N ALA A 275 -10.90 50.60 -14.01
CA ALA A 275 -12.28 50.17 -14.10
C ALA A 275 -12.45 49.35 -15.39
N GLU A 276 -12.75 48.07 -15.28
CA GLU A 276 -12.94 47.15 -16.39
C GLU A 276 -14.40 46.70 -16.48
N GLY A 277 -14.93 46.58 -17.70
CA GLY A 277 -16.32 46.19 -17.97
C GLY A 277 -17.18 47.40 -18.33
N GLU A 278 -18.47 47.16 -18.57
CA GLU A 278 -19.49 48.20 -18.90
C GLU A 278 -20.75 48.01 -18.05
N GLY A 279 -21.40 49.13 -17.72
CA GLY A 279 -22.67 49.11 -16.97
C GLY A 279 -22.60 48.48 -15.58
N GLU A 280 -23.44 47.52 -15.27
CA GLU A 280 -23.49 46.82 -13.99
C GLU A 280 -22.38 45.79 -13.82
N GLU A 281 -21.66 45.45 -14.91
CA GLU A 281 -20.55 44.51 -14.87
C GLU A 281 -19.19 45.22 -14.64
N VAL A 282 -19.18 46.55 -14.54
CA VAL A 282 -17.99 47.32 -14.25
C VAL A 282 -17.39 46.94 -12.91
N ARG A 283 -16.10 46.69 -12.84
CA ARG A 283 -15.39 46.34 -11.60
C ARG A 283 -14.03 47.03 -11.55
N LEU A 284 -13.54 47.25 -10.34
CA LEU A 284 -12.19 47.73 -10.14
C LEU A 284 -11.20 46.56 -10.22
N VAL A 285 -10.12 46.73 -10.97
CA VAL A 285 -9.04 45.75 -11.07
C VAL A 285 -7.74 46.41 -10.62
N LEU A 286 -7.23 45.95 -9.50
CA LEU A 286 -5.98 46.39 -8.90
C LEU A 286 -4.85 45.48 -9.34
N ARG A 287 -3.68 46.04 -9.77
CA ARG A 287 -2.52 45.23 -10.16
C ARG A 287 -1.27 45.75 -9.47
N SER A 288 -0.49 44.82 -8.89
CA SER A 288 0.87 45.13 -8.41
C SER A 288 1.73 45.72 -9.54
N GLY A 289 2.72 46.52 -9.21
CA GLY A 289 3.69 47.03 -10.17
C GLY A 289 4.70 45.99 -10.67
N THR A 290 4.76 44.82 -10.06
CA THR A 290 5.71 43.74 -10.36
C THR A 290 5.03 42.52 -10.96
N ALA A 291 5.79 41.74 -11.75
CA ALA A 291 5.37 40.45 -12.29
C ALA A 291 6.35 39.37 -11.78
N ALA A 292 5.98 38.64 -10.79
CA ALA A 292 6.76 37.56 -10.16
C ALA A 292 5.81 36.48 -9.61
N PRO A 293 6.22 35.25 -9.41
CA PRO A 293 5.37 34.21 -8.84
C PRO A 293 4.72 34.59 -7.50
N THR A 294 5.42 35.40 -6.71
CA THR A 294 4.98 35.87 -5.38
C THR A 294 4.25 37.22 -5.42
N SER A 295 4.11 37.84 -6.61
CA SER A 295 3.38 39.09 -6.74
C SER A 295 1.90 38.89 -6.36
N SER A 296 1.36 39.81 -5.56
CA SER A 296 0.00 39.67 -5.01
C SER A 296 -0.62 41.00 -4.64
N VAL A 297 -1.94 41.10 -4.67
CA VAL A 297 -2.71 42.21 -4.14
C VAL A 297 -3.83 41.67 -3.26
N ARG A 298 -3.87 42.07 -2.00
CA ARG A 298 -4.91 41.70 -1.03
C ARG A 298 -5.50 42.95 -0.40
N VAL A 299 -6.83 43.01 -0.29
CA VAL A 299 -7.52 44.12 0.33
C VAL A 299 -8.42 43.60 1.45
N GLN A 300 -8.46 44.33 2.57
CA GLN A 300 -9.38 44.07 3.67
C GLN A 300 -9.97 45.38 4.19
N PRO A 301 -11.16 45.34 4.85
CA PRO A 301 -11.70 46.53 5.51
C PRO A 301 -10.76 47.08 6.57
N ALA A 302 -10.75 48.38 6.76
CA ALA A 302 -10.15 49.00 7.92
C ALA A 302 -11.08 48.82 9.14
N GLU A 303 -10.53 48.99 10.38
CA GLU A 303 -11.23 48.64 11.62
C GLU A 303 -12.60 49.34 11.79
N PHE A 304 -12.76 50.53 11.25
CA PHE A 304 -13.97 51.34 11.38
C PHE A 304 -14.51 51.89 10.07
N ASP A 305 -14.09 51.37 8.94
CA ASP A 305 -14.47 51.86 7.61
C ASP A 305 -14.79 50.71 6.65
N GLY A 306 -15.99 50.72 6.07
CA GLY A 306 -16.45 49.75 5.09
C GLY A 306 -16.10 50.06 3.63
N ALA A 307 -15.13 50.94 3.37
CA ALA A 307 -14.75 51.35 2.00
C ALA A 307 -14.36 50.17 1.12
N ALA A 308 -13.61 49.19 1.64
CA ALA A 308 -13.25 48.00 0.90
C ALA A 308 -14.47 47.21 0.39
N ASP A 309 -15.53 47.11 1.21
CA ASP A 309 -16.76 46.40 0.85
C ASP A 309 -17.60 47.21 -0.15
N ARG A 310 -17.69 48.52 0.03
CA ARG A 310 -18.39 49.42 -0.91
C ARG A 310 -17.68 49.47 -2.28
N LEU A 311 -16.36 49.44 -2.31
CA LEU A 311 -15.57 49.34 -3.54
C LEU A 311 -15.56 47.92 -4.12
N LYS A 312 -16.21 46.95 -3.45
CA LYS A 312 -16.24 45.50 -3.83
C LYS A 312 -14.87 44.86 -3.89
N LEU A 313 -13.91 45.32 -3.08
CA LEU A 313 -12.52 44.86 -3.10
C LEU A 313 -12.20 43.80 -2.01
N SER A 314 -12.99 43.74 -0.94
CA SER A 314 -12.79 42.72 0.09
C SER A 314 -13.26 41.33 -0.41
N LEU A 315 -12.71 40.26 0.19
CA LEU A 315 -13.16 38.89 -0.07
C LEU A 315 -14.66 38.73 0.23
N ALA A 316 -15.14 39.34 1.32
CA ALA A 316 -16.55 39.28 1.73
C ALA A 316 -17.48 39.94 0.69
N ALA A 317 -17.02 40.98 0.00
CA ALA A 317 -17.74 41.64 -1.08
C ALA A 317 -17.52 41.02 -2.47
N GLY A 318 -16.91 39.82 -2.53
CA GLY A 318 -16.67 39.07 -3.76
C GLY A 318 -15.35 39.40 -4.49
N GLY A 319 -14.46 40.16 -3.85
CA GLY A 319 -13.12 40.43 -4.41
C GLY A 319 -12.34 39.14 -4.64
N ARG A 320 -11.73 39.00 -5.80
CA ARG A 320 -10.95 37.81 -6.22
C ARG A 320 -9.49 38.18 -6.45
N PRO A 321 -8.60 37.83 -5.53
CA PRO A 321 -7.18 37.99 -5.73
C PRO A 321 -6.64 36.89 -6.65
N GLU A 322 -5.68 37.25 -7.52
CA GLU A 322 -4.89 36.32 -8.31
C GLU A 322 -3.42 36.65 -8.14
N ASP A 323 -2.64 35.70 -7.69
CA ASP A 323 -1.20 35.86 -7.49
C ASP A 323 -0.44 35.76 -8.81
N GLY A 324 0.81 36.15 -8.81
CA GLY A 324 1.65 36.09 -10.00
C GLY A 324 1.83 34.69 -10.58
N SER A 325 1.62 33.65 -9.80
CA SER A 325 1.65 32.25 -10.24
C SER A 325 0.28 31.69 -10.63
N ALA A 326 -0.81 32.43 -10.49
CA ALA A 326 -2.18 31.96 -10.77
C ALA A 326 -2.36 31.44 -12.21
N LEU A 327 -1.59 31.97 -13.16
CA LEU A 327 -1.59 31.49 -14.55
C LEU A 327 -1.06 30.07 -14.71
N ARG A 328 -0.32 29.53 -13.74
CA ARG A 328 0.27 28.18 -13.80
C ARG A 328 -0.72 27.07 -13.50
N ARG A 329 -1.84 27.38 -12.83
CA ARG A 329 -2.87 26.38 -12.58
C ARG A 329 -3.47 25.89 -13.90
N PRO A 330 -4.00 24.64 -13.95
CA PRO A 330 -4.68 24.16 -15.13
C PRO A 330 -5.94 25.00 -15.39
N VAL A 331 -6.37 25.07 -16.64
CA VAL A 331 -7.67 25.60 -16.99
C VAL A 331 -8.77 24.75 -16.38
N ASN A 332 -9.93 25.36 -16.14
CA ASN A 332 -11.12 24.61 -15.76
C ASN A 332 -11.53 23.72 -16.93
N ALA A 333 -11.80 22.45 -16.63
CA ALA A 333 -12.14 21.45 -17.64
C ALA A 333 -13.16 20.47 -17.05
N ASP A 334 -14.15 20.10 -17.81
CA ASP A 334 -15.20 19.18 -17.36
C ASP A 334 -15.12 17.86 -18.11
N LEU A 335 -15.21 16.76 -17.36
CA LEU A 335 -15.30 15.38 -17.87
C LEU A 335 -14.18 15.00 -18.85
N VAL A 336 -12.95 15.31 -18.51
CA VAL A 336 -11.77 14.93 -19.31
C VAL A 336 -11.37 13.49 -18.99
N GLN A 337 -11.45 12.61 -19.97
CA GLN A 337 -11.08 11.20 -19.82
C GLN A 337 -9.55 11.04 -19.87
N ILE A 338 -8.96 10.43 -18.86
CA ILE A 338 -7.53 10.11 -18.83
C ILE A 338 -7.27 9.01 -19.88
N GLY A 339 -6.29 9.25 -20.76
CA GLY A 339 -5.84 8.25 -21.75
C GLY A 339 -6.67 8.16 -23.03
N ASP A 340 -7.86 8.80 -23.11
CA ASP A 340 -8.73 8.74 -24.30
C ASP A 340 -9.40 10.09 -24.65
N ALA A 341 -8.99 11.19 -24.05
CA ALA A 341 -9.50 12.51 -24.42
C ALA A 341 -9.00 12.94 -25.80
N ALA A 342 -9.80 13.74 -26.51
CA ALA A 342 -9.33 14.36 -27.73
C ALA A 342 -8.27 15.43 -27.43
N VAL A 343 -7.16 15.42 -28.16
CA VAL A 343 -6.12 16.47 -28.04
C VAL A 343 -6.62 17.71 -28.77
N GLN A 344 -7.38 18.54 -28.08
CA GLN A 344 -7.92 19.83 -28.59
C GLN A 344 -8.27 20.76 -27.42
N GLY A 345 -8.31 22.07 -27.68
CA GLY A 345 -8.70 23.07 -26.68
C GLY A 345 -7.82 23.02 -25.43
N ASP A 346 -8.38 22.58 -24.32
CA ASP A 346 -7.70 22.55 -23.02
C ASP A 346 -6.79 21.34 -22.82
N VAL A 347 -6.95 20.31 -23.65
CA VAL A 347 -6.15 19.08 -23.62
C VAL A 347 -4.97 19.19 -24.58
N THR A 348 -3.75 19.13 -24.06
CA THR A 348 -2.51 19.32 -24.84
C THR A 348 -1.79 18.03 -25.21
N ALA A 349 -1.97 16.97 -24.44
CA ALA A 349 -1.41 15.66 -24.73
C ALA A 349 -2.24 14.56 -24.05
N VAL A 350 -2.29 13.39 -24.65
CA VAL A 350 -2.96 12.18 -24.11
C VAL A 350 -2.10 10.95 -24.39
N ALA A 351 -1.96 10.08 -23.40
CA ALA A 351 -1.36 8.78 -23.59
C ALA A 351 -2.29 7.70 -23.01
N PRO A 352 -2.71 6.70 -23.82
CA PRO A 352 -3.57 5.64 -23.34
C PRO A 352 -2.82 4.71 -22.38
N GLY A 353 -3.53 4.27 -21.35
CA GLY A 353 -3.11 3.16 -20.51
C GLY A 353 -3.27 1.84 -21.28
N ILE A 354 -2.28 1.00 -21.20
CA ILE A 354 -2.30 -0.33 -21.82
C ILE A 354 -1.77 -1.39 -20.86
N ASP A 355 -2.39 -2.56 -20.88
CA ASP A 355 -1.93 -3.72 -20.11
C ASP A 355 -0.79 -4.47 -20.81
N GLY A 356 -0.65 -4.28 -22.12
CA GLY A 356 0.19 -5.11 -22.98
C GLY A 356 -0.53 -6.40 -23.40
N THR A 357 0.00 -7.07 -24.40
CA THR A 357 -0.58 -8.30 -24.98
C THR A 357 0.36 -9.50 -24.93
N THR A 358 1.66 -9.28 -24.70
CA THR A 358 2.63 -10.36 -24.60
C THR A 358 2.44 -11.15 -23.31
N GLU A 359 2.66 -12.46 -23.39
CA GLU A 359 2.72 -13.32 -22.21
C GLU A 359 3.85 -12.84 -21.28
N VAL A 360 3.60 -12.82 -19.96
CA VAL A 360 4.62 -12.43 -18.99
C VAL A 360 5.58 -13.60 -18.79
N PRO A 361 6.86 -13.46 -19.12
CA PRO A 361 7.85 -14.50 -18.89
C PRO A 361 7.94 -14.88 -17.40
N GLU A 362 8.12 -16.15 -17.10
CA GLU A 362 8.30 -16.64 -15.72
C GLU A 362 9.43 -15.90 -14.97
N ALA A 363 10.46 -15.51 -15.68
CA ALA A 363 11.59 -14.76 -15.11
C ALA A 363 11.15 -13.44 -14.45
N MET A 364 10.12 -12.78 -14.96
CA MET A 364 9.58 -11.54 -14.36
C MET A 364 8.91 -11.81 -13.01
N PHE A 365 8.25 -12.94 -12.83
CA PHE A 365 7.69 -13.33 -11.53
C PHE A 365 8.81 -13.67 -10.55
N ALA A 366 9.86 -14.36 -11.00
CA ALA A 366 11.03 -14.67 -10.18
C ALA A 366 11.79 -13.39 -9.77
N GLU A 367 11.96 -12.43 -10.68
CA GLU A 367 12.56 -11.12 -10.40
C GLU A 367 11.71 -10.31 -9.41
N ALA A 368 10.39 -10.38 -9.53
CA ALA A 368 9.48 -9.68 -8.64
C ALA A 368 9.58 -10.15 -7.17
N LEU A 369 10.11 -11.34 -6.89
CA LEU A 369 10.40 -11.80 -5.52
C LEU A 369 11.38 -10.87 -4.81
N GLY A 370 12.34 -10.26 -5.51
CA GLY A 370 13.28 -9.30 -4.95
C GLY A 370 12.62 -8.05 -4.33
N ARG A 371 11.38 -7.73 -4.72
CA ARG A 371 10.61 -6.63 -4.11
C ARG A 371 10.18 -6.93 -2.67
N LEU A 372 10.32 -8.17 -2.21
CA LEU A 372 10.04 -8.62 -0.85
C LEU A 372 11.29 -8.65 0.05
N ASP A 373 12.48 -8.31 -0.45
CA ASP A 373 13.74 -8.47 0.29
C ASP A 373 13.78 -7.66 1.59
N ASN A 374 13.19 -6.47 1.58
CA ASN A 374 13.14 -5.58 2.74
C ASN A 374 11.91 -5.82 3.64
N ILE A 375 11.05 -6.78 3.31
CA ILE A 375 9.88 -7.12 4.12
C ILE A 375 10.26 -8.28 5.04
N THR A 376 10.09 -8.10 6.35
CA THR A 376 10.54 -9.04 7.39
C THR A 376 9.42 -9.70 8.18
N ASP A 377 8.16 -9.29 7.95
CA ASP A 377 6.99 -9.74 8.72
C ASP A 377 6.03 -10.65 7.93
N PHE A 378 6.54 -11.34 6.90
CA PHE A 378 5.80 -12.40 6.22
C PHE A 378 6.53 -13.74 6.31
N SER A 379 5.78 -14.84 6.24
CA SER A 379 6.28 -16.19 6.50
C SER A 379 5.87 -17.22 5.44
N LEU A 380 4.93 -16.86 4.55
CA LEU A 380 4.44 -17.71 3.46
C LEU A 380 4.59 -16.97 2.13
N LEU A 381 4.96 -17.69 1.08
CA LEU A 381 5.11 -17.14 -0.26
C LEU A 381 4.40 -18.03 -1.28
N ALA A 382 3.65 -17.44 -2.19
CA ALA A 382 3.05 -18.11 -3.32
C ALA A 382 3.07 -17.23 -4.58
N VAL A 383 3.15 -17.87 -5.76
CA VAL A 383 3.02 -17.25 -7.09
C VAL A 383 1.87 -17.94 -7.82
N PRO A 384 0.62 -17.57 -7.50
CA PRO A 384 -0.56 -18.30 -7.96
C PRO A 384 -0.69 -18.32 -9.47
N GLY A 385 -0.97 -19.51 -10.02
CA GLY A 385 -1.18 -19.70 -11.45
C GLY A 385 0.09 -19.95 -12.27
N ILE A 386 1.27 -19.74 -11.68
CA ILE A 386 2.57 -20.00 -12.33
C ILE A 386 3.16 -21.30 -11.77
N GLY A 387 2.42 -22.39 -11.98
CA GLY A 387 2.80 -23.73 -11.51
C GLY A 387 3.78 -24.39 -12.47
N THR A 388 5.05 -23.99 -12.45
CA THR A 388 6.09 -24.62 -13.26
C THR A 388 7.26 -25.08 -12.39
N PRO A 389 8.04 -26.09 -12.81
CA PRO A 389 9.24 -26.51 -12.09
C PRO A 389 10.27 -25.37 -11.91
N ALA A 390 10.37 -24.46 -12.89
CA ALA A 390 11.29 -23.33 -12.83
C ALA A 390 10.86 -22.35 -11.74
N MET A 391 9.58 -21.94 -11.69
CA MET A 391 9.04 -21.06 -10.67
C MET A 391 9.11 -21.69 -9.27
N MET A 392 8.79 -23.00 -9.18
CA MET A 392 8.91 -23.74 -7.92
C MET A 392 10.36 -23.71 -7.38
N ASN A 393 11.35 -23.99 -8.25
CA ASN A 393 12.77 -23.90 -7.88
C ASN A 393 13.17 -22.48 -7.47
N ALA A 394 12.73 -21.45 -8.21
CA ALA A 394 13.02 -20.04 -7.91
C ALA A 394 12.42 -19.61 -6.56
N GLY A 395 11.16 -19.94 -6.30
CA GLY A 395 10.49 -19.62 -5.05
C GLY A 395 11.12 -20.29 -3.83
N MET A 396 11.46 -21.59 -3.93
CA MET A 396 12.15 -22.33 -2.87
C MET A 396 13.56 -21.79 -2.64
N ALA A 397 14.29 -21.47 -3.72
CA ALA A 397 15.63 -20.89 -3.63
C ALA A 397 15.59 -19.51 -2.96
N TYR A 398 14.61 -18.68 -3.33
CA TYR A 398 14.39 -17.39 -2.69
C TYR A 398 14.20 -17.55 -1.17
N CYS A 399 13.28 -18.43 -0.74
CA CYS A 399 13.02 -18.70 0.68
C CYS A 399 14.25 -19.23 1.43
N ALA A 400 15.01 -20.13 0.80
CA ALA A 400 16.21 -20.73 1.42
C ALA A 400 17.41 -19.78 1.51
N ASN A 401 17.49 -18.77 0.60
CA ASN A 401 18.61 -17.83 0.52
C ASN A 401 18.36 -16.52 1.27
N ARG A 402 17.16 -16.24 1.74
CA ARG A 402 16.88 -15.08 2.60
C ARG A 402 17.79 -15.11 3.84
N PRO A 403 18.28 -13.96 4.34
CA PRO A 403 19.21 -13.91 5.49
C PRO A 403 18.72 -14.69 6.71
N LEU A 404 17.45 -14.54 7.07
CA LEU A 404 16.82 -15.25 8.19
C LEU A 404 16.21 -16.60 7.80
N ARG A 405 16.08 -16.91 6.52
CA ARG A 405 15.39 -18.09 6.01
C ARG A 405 14.00 -18.24 6.68
N ASP A 406 13.27 -17.16 6.70
CA ASP A 406 12.05 -16.89 7.48
C ASP A 406 10.76 -17.24 6.75
N VAL A 407 10.85 -17.59 5.46
CA VAL A 407 9.71 -17.79 4.57
C VAL A 407 9.63 -19.22 4.06
N PHE A 408 8.40 -19.70 3.87
CA PHE A 408 8.08 -21.00 3.31
C PHE A 408 7.26 -20.85 2.01
N TYR A 409 7.69 -21.52 0.94
CA TYR A 409 7.05 -21.46 -0.38
C TYR A 409 5.92 -22.49 -0.51
N ILE A 410 4.76 -22.03 -0.97
CA ILE A 410 3.59 -22.86 -1.29
C ILE A 410 3.47 -22.95 -2.80
N GLY A 411 3.88 -24.06 -3.36
CA GLY A 411 3.86 -24.30 -4.79
C GLY A 411 2.72 -25.21 -5.24
N GLU A 412 2.48 -25.20 -6.54
CA GLU A 412 1.42 -25.95 -7.19
C GLU A 412 1.90 -26.50 -8.54
N THR A 413 1.24 -27.55 -9.05
CA THR A 413 1.50 -28.08 -10.40
C THR A 413 0.91 -27.16 -11.45
N ARG A 414 1.19 -27.43 -12.73
CA ARG A 414 0.57 -26.69 -13.84
C ARG A 414 -0.94 -26.93 -13.86
N ARG A 415 -1.67 -25.97 -14.45
CA ARG A 415 -3.11 -26.07 -14.61
C ARG A 415 -3.52 -27.27 -15.46
N GLU A 416 -2.72 -27.62 -16.47
CA GLU A 416 -2.89 -28.75 -17.38
C GLU A 416 -2.43 -30.08 -16.79
N ASP A 417 -1.72 -30.11 -15.67
CA ASP A 417 -1.34 -31.33 -14.99
C ASP A 417 -2.55 -31.90 -14.24
N ILE A 418 -3.32 -32.72 -14.91
CA ILE A 418 -4.58 -33.30 -14.42
C ILE A 418 -4.48 -34.78 -14.06
N THR A 419 -3.32 -35.43 -14.25
CA THR A 419 -3.11 -36.83 -13.89
C THR A 419 -1.98 -36.97 -12.83
N PRO A 420 -2.01 -38.06 -12.05
CA PRO A 420 -0.95 -38.35 -11.09
C PRO A 420 0.44 -38.49 -11.74
N GLU A 421 0.48 -39.04 -12.94
CA GLU A 421 1.70 -39.26 -13.73
C GLU A 421 2.31 -37.91 -14.13
N GLN A 422 1.48 -36.92 -14.53
CA GLN A 422 1.91 -35.57 -14.87
C GLN A 422 2.47 -34.88 -13.61
N ALA A 423 1.79 -34.96 -12.46
CA ALA A 423 2.29 -34.44 -11.19
C ALA A 423 3.62 -35.07 -10.76
N ALA A 424 3.78 -36.40 -11.01
CA ALA A 424 5.05 -37.10 -10.78
C ALA A 424 6.15 -36.64 -11.74
N VAL A 425 5.84 -36.35 -13.01
CA VAL A 425 6.78 -35.76 -13.96
C VAL A 425 7.19 -34.35 -13.51
N PHE A 426 6.23 -33.52 -13.12
CA PHE A 426 6.52 -32.21 -12.55
C PHE A 426 7.50 -32.31 -11.37
N ARG A 427 7.21 -33.19 -10.40
CA ARG A 427 8.04 -33.39 -9.23
C ARG A 427 9.48 -33.80 -9.57
N ARG A 428 9.65 -34.68 -10.56
CA ARG A 428 10.97 -35.07 -11.08
C ARG A 428 11.69 -33.94 -11.82
N GLY A 429 10.96 -32.97 -12.32
CA GLY A 429 11.50 -31.75 -12.96
C GLY A 429 12.11 -30.74 -11.99
N LEU A 430 11.95 -30.92 -10.66
CA LEU A 430 12.58 -30.06 -9.68
C LEU A 430 14.08 -30.39 -9.56
N THR A 431 14.92 -29.42 -9.88
CA THR A 431 16.39 -29.60 -9.93
C THR A 431 17.08 -29.34 -8.60
N ALA A 432 16.47 -28.51 -7.74
CA ALA A 432 17.03 -28.11 -6.44
C ALA A 432 15.99 -28.22 -5.30
N PRO A 433 15.37 -29.40 -5.09
CA PRO A 433 14.37 -29.56 -4.04
C PRO A 433 15.01 -29.34 -2.66
N ASN A 434 14.34 -28.53 -1.85
CA ASN A 434 14.76 -28.26 -0.48
C ASN A 434 13.53 -28.26 0.46
N SER A 435 13.75 -28.08 1.76
CA SER A 435 12.69 -28.15 2.74
C SER A 435 11.93 -26.83 2.96
N TYR A 436 12.24 -25.77 2.18
CA TYR A 436 11.54 -24.48 2.28
C TYR A 436 10.34 -24.36 1.35
N GLY A 437 9.84 -25.47 0.79
CA GLY A 437 8.62 -25.48 -0.01
C GLY A 437 7.89 -26.82 0.02
N ALA A 438 6.61 -26.76 -0.31
CA ALA A 438 5.71 -27.90 -0.50
C ALA A 438 4.99 -27.78 -1.85
N LEU A 439 4.70 -28.91 -2.49
CA LEU A 439 4.06 -28.99 -3.80
C LEU A 439 2.67 -29.60 -3.68
N TYR A 440 1.65 -28.86 -4.10
CA TYR A 440 0.25 -29.26 -4.01
C TYR A 440 -0.36 -29.64 -5.37
N PHE A 441 -1.16 -30.72 -5.36
CA PHE A 441 -1.89 -31.26 -6.48
C PHE A 441 -3.20 -31.91 -6.02
N PRO A 442 -4.28 -31.86 -6.79
CA PRO A 442 -4.51 -31.13 -8.03
C PRO A 442 -5.01 -29.70 -7.78
N TRP A 443 -5.25 -28.95 -8.85
CA TRP A 443 -6.01 -27.70 -8.81
C TRP A 443 -7.44 -27.95 -8.35
N VAL A 444 -8.09 -26.89 -7.84
CA VAL A 444 -9.44 -26.97 -7.27
C VAL A 444 -10.48 -26.32 -8.18
N LYS A 445 -11.74 -26.73 -8.02
CA LYS A 445 -12.88 -26.12 -8.70
C LYS A 445 -13.69 -25.32 -7.70
N ALA A 446 -13.98 -24.06 -8.04
CA ALA A 446 -14.79 -23.16 -7.24
C ALA A 446 -15.85 -22.48 -8.10
N LEU A 447 -16.92 -22.01 -7.49
CA LEU A 447 -17.89 -21.17 -8.20
C LEU A 447 -17.20 -19.85 -8.60
N ASP A 448 -17.58 -19.34 -9.76
CA ASP A 448 -17.10 -18.04 -10.23
C ASP A 448 -17.63 -16.93 -9.30
N PRO A 449 -16.76 -16.22 -8.56
CA PRO A 449 -17.20 -15.18 -7.65
C PRO A 449 -17.77 -13.95 -8.35
N THR A 450 -17.56 -13.81 -9.67
CA THR A 450 -18.14 -12.74 -10.49
C THR A 450 -19.56 -13.04 -10.93
N GLY A 451 -19.98 -14.31 -10.86
CA GLY A 451 -21.29 -14.76 -11.34
C GLY A 451 -21.43 -14.78 -12.87
N GLN A 452 -20.35 -14.53 -13.62
CA GLN A 452 -20.36 -14.55 -15.09
C GLN A 452 -20.49 -15.96 -15.66
N SER A 453 -19.95 -16.95 -14.95
CA SER A 453 -20.07 -18.37 -15.31
C SER A 453 -20.92 -19.12 -14.28
N ARG A 454 -21.81 -20.00 -14.78
CA ARG A 454 -22.51 -21.01 -13.95
C ARG A 454 -21.66 -22.24 -13.71
N ASP A 455 -20.69 -22.50 -14.59
CA ASP A 455 -19.78 -23.63 -14.47
C ASP A 455 -18.65 -23.29 -13.49
N PRO A 456 -18.24 -24.23 -12.65
CA PRO A 456 -17.11 -24.01 -11.74
C PRO A 456 -15.82 -23.68 -12.52
N ILE A 457 -15.12 -22.66 -12.07
CA ILE A 457 -13.81 -22.27 -12.60
C ILE A 457 -12.69 -23.03 -11.89
N MET A 458 -11.59 -23.27 -12.63
CA MET A 458 -10.42 -23.96 -12.09
C MET A 458 -9.44 -22.93 -11.49
N LEU A 459 -9.14 -23.08 -10.20
CA LEU A 459 -8.29 -22.17 -9.45
C LEU A 459 -7.05 -22.88 -8.87
N PRO A 460 -5.93 -22.16 -8.74
CA PRO A 460 -4.72 -22.69 -8.10
C PRO A 460 -4.95 -22.92 -6.60
N PRO A 461 -4.39 -23.99 -6.02
CA PRO A 461 -4.60 -24.31 -4.61
C PRO A 461 -3.82 -23.40 -3.64
N SER A 462 -2.75 -22.73 -4.07
CA SER A 462 -1.80 -22.04 -3.20
C SER A 462 -2.44 -20.99 -2.30
N GLY A 463 -3.41 -20.21 -2.80
CA GLY A 463 -4.15 -19.24 -1.98
C GLY A 463 -4.99 -19.90 -0.90
N TYR A 464 -5.68 -20.99 -1.21
CA TYR A 464 -6.44 -21.80 -0.24
C TYR A 464 -5.52 -22.38 0.84
N ILE A 465 -4.39 -22.98 0.41
CA ILE A 465 -3.41 -23.62 1.30
C ILE A 465 -2.82 -22.60 2.27
N ALA A 466 -2.45 -21.41 1.79
CA ALA A 466 -1.96 -20.33 2.65
C ALA A 466 -2.99 -19.94 3.71
N GLY A 467 -4.28 -19.88 3.33
CA GLY A 467 -5.38 -19.62 4.27
C GLY A 467 -5.58 -20.76 5.29
N VAL A 468 -5.51 -22.01 4.84
CA VAL A 468 -5.56 -23.20 5.73
C VAL A 468 -4.41 -23.18 6.72
N TYR A 469 -3.19 -22.85 6.27
CA TYR A 469 -2.03 -22.69 7.15
C TYR A 469 -2.32 -21.65 8.23
N ALA A 470 -2.81 -20.49 7.84
CA ALA A 470 -3.15 -19.43 8.79
C ALA A 470 -4.20 -19.87 9.82
N ARG A 471 -5.24 -20.57 9.37
CA ARG A 471 -6.30 -21.08 10.25
C ARG A 471 -5.81 -22.13 11.24
N ILE A 472 -5.03 -23.11 10.76
CA ILE A 472 -4.48 -24.18 11.61
C ILE A 472 -3.45 -23.61 12.59
N ASP A 473 -2.57 -22.72 12.16
CA ASP A 473 -1.60 -22.04 13.02
C ASP A 473 -2.30 -21.29 14.17
N ALA A 474 -3.37 -20.57 13.86
CA ALA A 474 -4.11 -19.79 14.85
C ALA A 474 -4.86 -20.68 15.87
N SER A 475 -5.35 -21.85 15.46
CA SER A 475 -6.15 -22.73 16.30
C SER A 475 -5.37 -23.83 17.03
N ARG A 476 -4.31 -24.35 16.41
CA ARG A 476 -3.56 -25.53 16.87
C ARG A 476 -2.05 -25.31 17.00
N GLY A 477 -1.55 -24.20 16.47
CA GLY A 477 -0.12 -23.91 16.39
C GLY A 477 0.56 -24.43 15.12
N VAL A 478 1.66 -23.80 14.74
CA VAL A 478 2.43 -24.09 13.50
C VAL A 478 3.02 -25.50 13.48
N TRP A 479 3.16 -26.13 14.64
CA TRP A 479 3.63 -27.52 14.80
C TRP A 479 2.60 -28.58 14.41
N LYS A 480 1.31 -28.21 14.25
CA LYS A 480 0.27 -29.11 13.74
C LYS A 480 0.35 -29.15 12.21
N ALA A 481 0.39 -30.36 11.65
CA ALA A 481 0.33 -30.51 10.20
C ALA A 481 -0.95 -29.87 9.62
N PRO A 482 -0.87 -29.01 8.62
CA PRO A 482 -2.01 -28.36 7.98
C PRO A 482 -2.66 -29.31 6.96
N ALA A 483 -3.00 -30.50 7.41
CA ALA A 483 -3.60 -31.57 6.62
C ALA A 483 -4.58 -32.39 7.48
N GLY A 484 -5.42 -33.17 6.81
CA GLY A 484 -6.47 -34.00 7.41
C GLY A 484 -7.82 -33.32 7.37
N THR A 485 -8.81 -33.89 8.07
CA THR A 485 -10.22 -33.44 8.03
C THR A 485 -10.43 -32.03 8.57
N GLU A 486 -9.53 -31.51 9.41
CA GLU A 486 -9.54 -30.12 9.89
C GLU A 486 -9.06 -29.12 8.82
N ALA A 487 -8.33 -29.59 7.81
CA ALA A 487 -7.75 -28.78 6.74
C ALA A 487 -8.68 -28.68 5.51
N SER A 488 -9.97 -28.43 5.74
CA SER A 488 -10.97 -28.24 4.68
C SER A 488 -10.74 -26.93 3.92
N LEU A 489 -11.05 -26.95 2.61
CA LEU A 489 -10.96 -25.79 1.73
C LEU A 489 -12.34 -25.14 1.60
N ASN A 490 -12.54 -23.97 2.18
CA ASN A 490 -13.76 -23.19 2.07
C ASN A 490 -13.92 -22.63 0.66
N GLY A 491 -15.14 -22.69 0.09
CA GLY A 491 -15.43 -22.15 -1.24
C GLY A 491 -15.05 -23.07 -2.40
N VAL A 492 -14.60 -24.30 -2.12
CA VAL A 492 -14.29 -25.32 -3.12
C VAL A 492 -15.47 -26.26 -3.32
N VAL A 493 -15.88 -26.45 -4.57
CA VAL A 493 -16.97 -27.37 -4.96
C VAL A 493 -16.45 -28.72 -5.46
N GLY A 494 -15.17 -28.82 -5.83
CA GLY A 494 -14.53 -30.04 -6.30
C GLY A 494 -13.04 -29.88 -6.56
N VAL A 495 -12.42 -30.93 -7.02
CA VAL A 495 -11.01 -30.95 -7.44
C VAL A 495 -10.94 -31.14 -8.96
N ALA A 496 -9.84 -30.74 -9.58
CA ALA A 496 -9.62 -30.95 -11.02
C ALA A 496 -9.62 -32.43 -11.35
N THR A 497 -9.06 -33.27 -10.45
CA THR A 497 -8.97 -34.71 -10.59
C THR A 497 -9.26 -35.40 -9.28
N GLU A 498 -10.24 -36.31 -9.25
CA GLU A 498 -10.50 -37.16 -8.10
C GLU A 498 -9.46 -38.31 -8.06
N LEU A 499 -8.81 -38.46 -6.92
CA LEU A 499 -7.73 -39.44 -6.75
C LEU A 499 -8.18 -40.64 -5.91
N SER A 500 -7.90 -41.82 -6.39
CA SER A 500 -8.02 -43.05 -5.61
C SER A 500 -6.89 -43.17 -4.57
N ASP A 501 -7.07 -44.08 -3.60
CA ASP A 501 -6.02 -44.34 -2.58
C ASP A 501 -4.75 -44.89 -3.23
N VAL A 502 -4.87 -45.72 -4.29
CA VAL A 502 -3.72 -46.24 -5.01
C VAL A 502 -2.93 -45.11 -5.71
N GLN A 503 -3.63 -44.20 -6.37
CA GLN A 503 -3.00 -43.04 -7.03
C GLN A 503 -2.35 -42.10 -6.02
N HIS A 504 -3.01 -41.84 -4.89
CA HIS A 504 -2.39 -41.08 -3.82
C HIS A 504 -1.14 -41.79 -3.29
N GLY A 505 -1.18 -43.11 -3.14
CA GLY A 505 -0.05 -43.96 -2.76
C GLY A 505 1.18 -43.87 -3.67
N THR A 506 1.01 -43.42 -4.92
CA THR A 506 2.13 -43.16 -5.84
C THR A 506 2.74 -41.76 -5.68
N LEU A 507 1.96 -40.77 -5.21
CA LEU A 507 2.37 -39.38 -5.10
C LEU A 507 3.00 -39.04 -3.72
N ASN A 508 2.44 -39.58 -2.63
CA ASN A 508 2.93 -39.30 -1.28
C ASN A 508 4.41 -39.65 -1.07
N PRO A 509 4.92 -40.84 -1.53
CA PRO A 509 6.35 -41.19 -1.36
C PRO A 509 7.31 -40.27 -2.08
N ILE A 510 6.86 -39.57 -3.11
CA ILE A 510 7.65 -38.61 -3.88
C ILE A 510 7.42 -37.16 -3.42
N ASN A 511 6.74 -36.96 -2.28
CA ASN A 511 6.51 -35.65 -1.66
C ASN A 511 5.69 -34.70 -2.56
N VAL A 512 4.56 -35.18 -3.06
CA VAL A 512 3.48 -34.40 -3.64
C VAL A 512 2.29 -34.45 -2.70
N ASP A 513 1.91 -33.31 -2.15
CA ASP A 513 0.80 -33.16 -1.23
C ASP A 513 -0.52 -33.12 -1.98
N VAL A 514 -1.43 -34.01 -1.60
CA VAL A 514 -2.65 -34.24 -2.36
C VAL A 514 -3.84 -33.51 -1.73
N ILE A 515 -4.67 -32.92 -2.57
CA ILE A 515 -5.98 -32.37 -2.20
C ILE A 515 -7.05 -33.38 -2.63
N ARG A 516 -7.90 -33.80 -1.68
CA ARG A 516 -8.89 -34.86 -1.92
C ARG A 516 -10.25 -34.49 -1.34
N ARG A 517 -11.28 -35.12 -1.94
CA ARG A 517 -12.64 -35.03 -1.41
C ARG A 517 -12.92 -36.20 -0.47
N PHE A 518 -13.50 -35.90 0.68
CA PHE A 518 -14.02 -36.87 1.65
C PHE A 518 -15.52 -36.65 1.86
N PRO A 519 -16.33 -37.71 1.97
CA PRO A 519 -17.79 -37.58 2.08
C PRO A 519 -18.26 -36.71 3.27
N GLN A 520 -17.55 -36.74 4.38
CA GLN A 520 -17.93 -36.04 5.61
C GLN A 520 -17.19 -34.72 5.83
N ALA A 521 -16.02 -34.55 5.23
CA ALA A 521 -15.15 -33.38 5.45
C ALA A 521 -15.07 -32.45 4.21
N GLY A 522 -15.68 -32.81 3.10
CA GLY A 522 -15.58 -32.07 1.87
C GLY A 522 -14.19 -32.20 1.20
N VAL A 523 -13.74 -31.15 0.53
CA VAL A 523 -12.41 -31.11 -0.06
C VAL A 523 -11.41 -30.66 1.00
N VAL A 524 -10.37 -31.46 1.21
CA VAL A 524 -9.37 -31.24 2.27
C VAL A 524 -7.95 -31.36 1.71
N VAL A 525 -7.02 -30.69 2.35
CA VAL A 525 -5.58 -30.95 2.20
C VAL A 525 -5.26 -32.29 2.87
N PHE A 526 -4.66 -33.23 2.13
CA PHE A 526 -4.37 -34.57 2.64
C PHE A 526 -2.90 -35.00 2.42
N GLY A 527 -2.00 -34.03 2.60
CA GLY A 527 -0.54 -34.19 2.58
C GLY A 527 0.11 -32.98 3.28
N ALA A 528 1.25 -33.22 3.91
CA ALA A 528 1.99 -32.17 4.62
C ALA A 528 3.51 -32.44 4.58
N ARG A 529 4.01 -32.76 3.40
CA ARG A 529 5.43 -33.02 3.15
C ARG A 529 6.07 -31.85 2.42
N THR A 530 7.30 -31.53 2.81
CA THR A 530 8.15 -30.64 2.00
C THR A 530 8.66 -31.41 0.80
N VAL A 531 9.14 -30.73 -0.23
CA VAL A 531 9.75 -31.41 -1.39
C VAL A 531 11.17 -31.95 -1.11
N SER A 532 11.65 -31.83 0.13
CA SER A 532 12.96 -32.35 0.55
C SER A 532 12.97 -33.87 0.66
N SER A 533 14.08 -34.48 0.25
CA SER A 533 14.35 -35.90 0.49
C SER A 533 14.99 -36.17 1.86
N ASP A 534 15.33 -35.13 2.64
CA ASP A 534 15.93 -35.26 3.97
C ASP A 534 14.83 -35.68 5.00
N PRO A 535 14.91 -36.87 5.62
CA PRO A 535 13.94 -37.33 6.59
C PRO A 535 13.78 -36.44 7.83
N GLN A 536 14.78 -35.62 8.15
CA GLN A 536 14.72 -34.68 9.26
C GLN A 536 13.79 -33.51 8.96
N TRP A 537 13.74 -33.10 7.71
CA TRP A 537 13.02 -31.92 7.23
C TRP A 537 11.89 -32.25 6.26
N GLN A 538 11.44 -33.49 6.23
CA GLN A 538 10.43 -33.99 5.32
C GLN A 538 9.04 -33.37 5.54
N TYR A 539 8.72 -32.94 6.75
CA TYR A 539 7.38 -32.49 7.09
C TYR A 539 7.26 -30.96 7.15
N VAL A 540 6.20 -30.41 6.57
CA VAL A 540 5.85 -28.98 6.58
C VAL A 540 5.83 -28.42 8.00
N PRO A 541 5.12 -29.02 9.00
CA PRO A 541 5.09 -28.47 10.35
C PRO A 541 6.46 -28.44 11.01
N VAL A 542 7.34 -29.40 10.75
CA VAL A 542 8.71 -29.43 11.30
C VAL A 542 9.52 -28.25 10.77
N ARG A 543 9.52 -28.03 9.46
CA ARG A 543 10.24 -26.91 8.85
C ARG A 543 9.69 -25.58 9.31
N ARG A 544 8.37 -25.41 9.32
CA ARG A 544 7.72 -24.15 9.70
C ARG A 544 7.90 -23.84 11.20
N THR A 545 7.90 -24.86 12.07
CA THR A 545 8.24 -24.69 13.48
C THR A 545 9.69 -24.20 13.64
N ALA A 546 10.63 -24.78 12.91
CA ALA A 546 12.04 -24.32 12.94
C ALA A 546 12.20 -22.87 12.43
N ILE A 547 11.43 -22.48 11.41
CA ILE A 547 11.40 -21.08 10.93
C ILE A 547 10.87 -20.16 12.05
N MET A 548 9.73 -20.49 12.65
CA MET A 548 9.13 -19.72 13.74
C MET A 548 10.09 -19.56 14.93
N LEU A 549 10.73 -20.63 15.37
CA LEU A 549 11.73 -20.57 16.45
C LEU A 549 12.89 -19.65 16.10
N ARG A 550 13.46 -19.80 14.90
CA ARG A 550 14.58 -18.97 14.42
C ARG A 550 14.23 -17.49 14.44
N VAL A 551 13.09 -17.13 13.85
CA VAL A 551 12.68 -15.73 13.72
C VAL A 551 12.34 -15.14 15.10
N SER A 552 11.61 -15.88 15.94
CA SER A 552 11.25 -15.44 17.30
C SER A 552 12.49 -15.20 18.17
N ILE A 553 13.47 -16.13 18.12
CA ILE A 553 14.71 -16.00 18.88
C ILE A 553 15.52 -14.83 18.34
N TYR A 554 15.69 -14.73 17.02
CA TYR A 554 16.44 -13.64 16.39
C TYR A 554 15.96 -12.27 16.86
N TYR A 555 14.65 -11.99 16.77
CA TYR A 555 14.12 -10.70 17.23
C TYR A 555 14.12 -10.54 18.74
N GLY A 556 13.93 -11.64 19.46
CA GLY A 556 13.84 -11.61 20.92
C GLY A 556 15.18 -11.38 21.64
N ILE A 557 16.31 -11.61 20.96
CA ILE A 557 17.65 -11.44 21.54
C ILE A 557 18.42 -10.23 20.98
N GLN A 558 17.82 -9.36 20.18
CA GLN A 558 18.50 -8.18 19.61
C GLN A 558 19.10 -7.26 20.68
N TRP A 559 18.56 -7.26 21.87
CA TRP A 559 19.07 -6.51 23.01
C TRP A 559 20.45 -6.95 23.48
N ALA A 560 20.88 -8.18 23.14
CA ALA A 560 22.17 -8.73 23.55
C ALA A 560 23.34 -8.15 22.72
N VAL A 561 23.05 -7.50 21.60
CA VAL A 561 24.07 -6.87 20.75
C VAL A 561 24.67 -5.67 21.49
N PHE A 562 25.99 -5.60 21.55
CA PHE A 562 26.80 -4.63 22.30
C PHE A 562 26.77 -4.78 23.84
N GLU A 563 26.14 -5.83 24.39
CA GLU A 563 26.33 -6.16 25.81
C GLU A 563 27.73 -6.80 26.04
N PRO A 564 28.30 -6.69 27.25
CA PRO A 564 29.56 -7.37 27.59
C PRO A 564 29.47 -8.88 27.35
N ASN A 565 30.47 -9.45 26.67
CA ASN A 565 30.48 -10.88 26.33
C ASN A 565 31.03 -11.72 27.50
N ASP A 566 30.19 -12.00 28.47
CA ASP A 566 30.51 -12.70 29.71
C ASP A 566 29.40 -13.63 30.19
N GLU A 567 29.64 -14.37 31.28
CA GLU A 567 28.66 -15.31 31.86
C GLU A 567 27.32 -14.66 32.27
N PRO A 568 27.25 -13.45 32.82
CA PRO A 568 25.99 -12.74 33.03
C PRO A 568 25.14 -12.61 31.78
N LEU A 569 25.71 -12.23 30.65
CA LEU A 569 24.99 -12.17 29.35
C LEU A 569 24.53 -13.57 28.91
N TRP A 570 25.41 -14.56 28.95
CA TRP A 570 25.08 -15.92 28.53
C TRP A 570 23.95 -16.51 29.39
N SER A 571 23.98 -16.26 30.69
CA SER A 571 22.94 -16.68 31.62
C SER A 571 21.58 -16.06 31.31
N GLN A 572 21.54 -14.76 30.98
CA GLN A 572 20.31 -14.06 30.58
C GLN A 572 19.78 -14.60 29.25
N LEU A 573 20.64 -14.88 28.27
CA LEU A 573 20.25 -15.48 27.00
C LEU A 573 19.64 -16.87 27.22
N ARG A 574 20.32 -17.75 28.00
CA ARG A 574 19.79 -19.08 28.35
C ARG A 574 18.42 -18.98 29.03
N LEU A 575 18.28 -18.05 29.98
CA LEU A 575 17.04 -17.87 30.73
C LEU A 575 15.89 -17.38 29.83
N SER A 576 16.15 -16.39 28.99
CA SER A 576 15.13 -15.79 28.11
C SER A 576 14.67 -16.79 27.04
N ILE A 577 15.61 -17.43 26.34
CA ILE A 577 15.29 -18.43 25.33
C ILE A 577 14.68 -19.68 25.97
N GLY A 578 15.21 -20.14 27.12
CA GLY A 578 14.69 -21.29 27.84
C GLY A 578 13.25 -21.10 28.34
N SER A 579 12.92 -19.89 28.81
CA SER A 579 11.55 -19.53 29.19
C SER A 579 10.59 -19.57 27.98
N PHE A 580 11.02 -19.03 26.85
CA PHE A 580 10.27 -19.09 25.59
C PHE A 580 10.03 -20.53 25.14
N MET A 581 11.07 -21.36 25.08
CA MET A 581 10.97 -22.77 24.71
C MET A 581 10.08 -23.56 25.69
N THR A 582 10.16 -23.27 26.99
CA THR A 582 9.30 -23.85 28.00
C THR A 582 7.83 -23.52 27.79
N THR A 583 7.53 -22.27 27.39
CA THR A 583 6.18 -21.84 27.07
C THR A 583 5.62 -22.61 25.88
N LEU A 584 6.40 -22.75 24.81
CA LEU A 584 6.01 -23.56 23.64
C LEU A 584 5.84 -25.05 23.99
N TYR A 585 6.72 -25.60 24.81
CA TYR A 585 6.59 -26.99 25.29
C TYR A 585 5.26 -27.22 26.04
N ARG A 586 4.87 -26.30 26.93
CA ARG A 586 3.59 -26.35 27.64
C ARG A 586 2.38 -26.24 26.72
N GLN A 587 2.54 -25.57 25.57
CA GLN A 587 1.53 -25.52 24.52
C GLN A 587 1.49 -26.77 23.63
N GLY A 588 2.40 -27.74 23.88
CA GLY A 588 2.48 -28.97 23.11
C GLY A 588 3.20 -28.87 21.78
N ALA A 589 4.14 -27.90 21.63
CA ALA A 589 4.89 -27.68 20.37
C ALA A 589 5.96 -28.75 20.10
N PHE A 590 6.41 -29.48 21.13
CA PHE A 590 7.54 -30.38 21.03
C PHE A 590 7.18 -31.78 21.54
N GLN A 591 7.92 -32.79 21.05
CA GLN A 591 7.87 -34.16 21.54
C GLN A 591 8.75 -34.28 22.78
N GLY A 592 8.32 -35.09 23.78
CA GLY A 592 9.09 -35.41 24.97
C GLY A 592 8.23 -35.43 26.23
N ALA A 593 8.53 -36.32 27.17
CA ALA A 593 7.82 -36.43 28.46
C ALA A 593 8.25 -35.35 29.46
N SER A 594 9.41 -34.74 29.26
CA SER A 594 9.96 -33.64 30.05
C SER A 594 10.54 -32.53 29.15
N ALA A 595 10.69 -31.33 29.69
CA ALA A 595 11.30 -30.22 28.99
C ALA A 595 12.72 -30.55 28.50
N SER A 596 13.52 -31.25 29.28
CA SER A 596 14.88 -31.66 28.93
C SER A 596 14.96 -32.66 27.78
N GLN A 597 13.88 -33.43 27.53
CA GLN A 597 13.76 -34.30 26.35
C GLN A 597 13.23 -33.55 25.13
N ALA A 598 12.47 -32.47 25.38
CA ALA A 598 11.80 -31.71 24.32
C ALA A 598 12.70 -30.66 23.65
N PHE A 599 13.56 -30.01 24.41
CA PHE A 599 14.48 -28.99 23.89
C PHE A 599 15.69 -28.79 24.79
N PHE A 600 16.73 -28.14 24.27
CA PHE A 600 17.83 -27.63 25.05
C PHE A 600 18.25 -26.24 24.56
N VAL A 601 18.82 -25.45 25.48
CA VAL A 601 19.45 -24.16 25.18
C VAL A 601 20.82 -24.17 25.86
N LYS A 602 21.88 -23.99 25.07
CA LYS A 602 23.25 -23.96 25.55
C LYS A 602 23.93 -22.66 25.10
N CYS A 603 24.52 -21.95 26.06
CA CYS A 603 25.31 -20.75 25.87
C CYS A 603 26.27 -20.64 27.06
N ASP A 604 27.46 -21.14 26.93
CA ASP A 604 28.47 -21.29 27.96
C ASP A 604 29.87 -21.30 27.37
N GLU A 605 30.91 -21.57 28.20
CA GLU A 605 32.31 -21.63 27.76
C GLU A 605 32.57 -22.73 26.72
N GLU A 606 31.75 -23.78 26.65
CA GLU A 606 31.90 -24.83 25.62
C GLU A 606 31.37 -24.37 24.26
N THR A 607 30.36 -23.48 24.24
CA THR A 607 29.78 -22.96 23.01
C THR A 607 30.41 -21.66 22.54
N THR A 608 30.95 -20.84 23.48
CA THR A 608 31.61 -19.56 23.21
C THR A 608 33.05 -19.65 23.74
N THR A 609 33.98 -19.90 22.85
CA THR A 609 35.40 -20.03 23.18
C THR A 609 36.06 -18.67 23.44
N GLN A 610 37.27 -18.65 24.06
CA GLN A 610 38.00 -17.38 24.24
C GLN A 610 38.25 -16.66 22.91
N THR A 611 38.48 -17.39 21.83
CA THR A 611 38.65 -16.81 20.49
C THR A 611 37.36 -16.14 20.00
N ASP A 612 36.18 -16.73 20.32
CA ASP A 612 34.89 -16.10 19.99
C ASP A 612 34.69 -14.82 20.80
N ILE A 613 35.02 -14.83 22.09
CA ILE A 613 34.96 -13.64 22.96
C ILE A 613 35.83 -12.54 22.41
N ASP A 614 37.08 -12.84 22.05
CA ASP A 614 38.06 -11.89 21.51
C ASP A 614 37.57 -11.29 20.16
N ASN A 615 36.76 -12.04 19.40
CA ASN A 615 36.14 -11.61 18.15
C ASN A 615 34.74 -10.98 18.36
N GLY A 616 34.28 -10.82 19.59
CA GLY A 616 32.95 -10.25 19.88
C GLY A 616 31.78 -11.18 19.51
N VAL A 617 31.98 -12.49 19.45
CA VAL A 617 30.97 -13.48 19.08
C VAL A 617 30.43 -14.18 20.31
N VAL A 618 29.10 -14.31 20.42
CA VAL A 618 28.39 -15.16 21.38
C VAL A 618 27.68 -16.28 20.63
N ASN A 619 27.94 -17.52 20.96
CA ASN A 619 27.32 -18.67 20.33
C ASN A 619 26.21 -19.25 21.24
N VAL A 620 24.97 -19.23 20.73
CA VAL A 620 23.82 -19.84 21.39
C VAL A 620 23.36 -21.05 20.59
N LEU A 621 23.39 -22.22 21.17
CA LEU A 621 22.92 -23.45 20.55
C LEU A 621 21.54 -23.82 21.09
N VAL A 622 20.54 -23.88 20.19
CA VAL A 622 19.16 -24.27 20.52
C VAL A 622 18.77 -25.50 19.73
N GLY A 623 18.33 -26.54 20.42
CA GLY A 623 17.80 -27.75 19.81
C GLY A 623 16.39 -28.05 20.27
N PHE A 624 15.60 -28.69 19.42
CA PHE A 624 14.22 -29.10 19.76
C PHE A 624 13.86 -30.45 19.15
N ALA A 625 12.97 -31.18 19.79
CA ALA A 625 12.41 -32.44 19.31
C ALA A 625 11.08 -32.14 18.60
N PRO A 626 11.03 -32.18 17.25
CA PRO A 626 9.83 -31.81 16.51
C PRO A 626 8.73 -32.87 16.64
N LEU A 627 7.47 -32.43 16.67
CA LEU A 627 6.33 -33.30 16.46
C LEU A 627 6.27 -33.71 14.98
N LYS A 628 6.23 -35.02 14.72
CA LYS A 628 6.00 -35.56 13.38
C LYS A 628 4.55 -36.01 13.25
N PRO A 629 3.86 -35.70 12.13
CA PRO A 629 2.48 -36.14 11.94
C PRO A 629 2.41 -37.66 11.81
N ALA A 630 1.31 -38.28 12.33
CA ALA A 630 0.98 -39.66 12.04
C ALA A 630 0.31 -39.68 10.64
N GLU A 631 1.03 -40.19 9.62
CA GLU A 631 0.47 -40.35 8.28
C GLU A 631 -0.26 -41.69 8.11
N PHE A 632 0.17 -42.74 8.86
CA PHE A 632 -0.38 -44.09 8.75
C PHE A 632 -0.89 -44.55 10.09
N VAL A 633 -2.18 -44.89 10.17
CA VAL A 633 -2.80 -45.51 11.34
C VAL A 633 -3.18 -46.93 10.96
N VAL A 634 -2.50 -47.92 11.56
CA VAL A 634 -2.77 -49.33 11.30
C VAL A 634 -3.67 -49.89 12.40
N VAL A 635 -4.89 -50.24 12.04
CA VAL A 635 -5.84 -50.89 12.93
C VAL A 635 -5.74 -52.41 12.75
N LYS A 636 -5.27 -53.11 13.77
CA LYS A 636 -5.24 -54.58 13.81
C LYS A 636 -6.51 -55.08 14.47
N ILE A 637 -7.36 -55.75 13.71
CA ILE A 637 -8.57 -56.39 14.22
C ILE A 637 -8.29 -57.88 14.36
N SER A 638 -8.38 -58.41 15.58
CA SER A 638 -8.29 -59.84 15.84
C SER A 638 -9.62 -60.35 16.39
N GLN A 639 -10.06 -61.48 15.86
CA GLN A 639 -11.23 -62.16 16.38
C GLN A 639 -10.84 -62.97 17.64
N LYS A 640 -11.47 -62.74 18.79
CA LYS A 640 -11.38 -63.67 19.93
C LYS A 640 -12.14 -64.94 19.56
N ALA A 641 -11.44 -66.05 19.41
CA ALA A 641 -12.08 -67.34 19.39
C ALA A 641 -12.75 -67.57 20.79
N GLY A 642 -14.05 -67.75 20.81
CA GLY A 642 -14.76 -68.08 22.05
C GLY A 642 -14.16 -69.39 22.63
N MET A 643 -13.72 -69.29 23.88
CA MET A 643 -13.45 -70.53 24.58
C MET A 643 -14.78 -71.30 24.69
N ALA A 644 -14.84 -72.42 24.02
CA ALA A 644 -15.93 -73.39 24.29
C ALA A 644 -15.86 -73.75 25.78
N SER A 645 -16.89 -73.37 26.56
CA SER A 645 -17.09 -73.84 27.89
C SER A 645 -17.34 -75.32 27.78
N GLY A 646 -16.33 -76.13 28.17
CA GLY A 646 -16.53 -77.54 28.48
C GLY A 646 -17.14 -77.70 29.86
#